data_f8ebd2770b1af12885c5b8b070ba1c92
#
_entry.id   f8ebd2770b1af12885c5b8b070ba1c92
#
_cell.length_a   1.000
_cell.length_b   1.000
_cell.length_c   1.000
_cell.angle_alpha   90.00
_cell.angle_beta   90.00
_cell.angle_gamma   90.00
#
_symmetry.space_group_name_H-M   'P 1'
#
loop_
_entity.id
_entity.type
_entity.pdbx_description
1 polymer ?
#
loop_
_entity_poly.entity_id
_entity_poly.type
_entity_poly.pdbx_seq_one_letter_code
_entity_poly.pdbx_strand_id
1 'polypeptide(L)'
;MAGLAEQGGDAALPADAAERSRLAALLRSPRVLGTLALVYAALPALLREGGDGASRLRTLAAAGALLGAIPALALARRLARPLRMATLLGGSILGALLCVTVVARAMGGAPRMADLVSLPLLFPALAFGAAVTLLLTALGAADEDRETLPVAAALALSAIGVVPVASAIGRDSASGWFVGMTLYWMLGGGTLVLLALAASRCLPRHVDRLTSAVGHGALRIPERWFVWGAALLALLAAAAITVLCFARQPHNADEVAQLWHARILLEGRLSLPVDPNPEFFGMDNVIDRGRWYSQFPIGGPAFLALGLALRVAWLVNPLLLALTIPNVHAFARRAYGSGTARAAVLLLLASPFALFMSASYMNHVPVLWLVSVALAQLAVWHEADDRGTAIRSAALMGLALGTAAAVRPLDAAIVASVMGVMQLTHVRHSAVRARSLVVQVVAGAMPVGLLLLANWRTTGAPLRFGYDVLYGSAHQLGFHADPYGTQHTPLRALVFASKYLLELDVALLESPLPAVAVIVAGLFVMRRTSRWDKLLLALVAAQLVTYALYWHEGEFRGPRFLYSALPAFVLLVARAPFLVAAATRGTMRRAALLVLPLAVVAGWSAWTLEASPVGRLRMYLGASPMTRLDPAKIEREAALRNALVFVSESWEAQSLRRLWALHIDRGDALRMLASTHPCAMRQAILDEERTPARQEGRLARIEATLKSYDPLATPSEACIADLLSDGEGVATYAPFFPSNTIEPDGRVGGNVVYVLDLGAHNEVLRTRFGDRAWYRFGPHLRRGDPLPTLTPYDRSGARDSAGTTR
;
A
#
# COMPACT_ATOMS: atom_id res chain seq x y z
N MET A 1 -32.43 -72.29 -23.25
CA MET A 1 -33.55 -71.46 -23.69
C MET A 1 -33.07 -70.04 -23.79
N ALA A 2 -32.64 -69.57 -24.93
CA ALA A 2 -33.42 -68.88 -25.95
C ALA A 2 -34.06 -67.62 -25.32
N GLY A 3 -33.70 -66.56 -25.68
CA GLY A 3 -33.58 -65.72 -26.86
C GLY A 3 -34.06 -64.33 -26.53
N LEU A 4 -33.60 -63.48 -27.28
CA LEU A 4 -34.08 -62.14 -27.77
C LEU A 4 -32.92 -61.15 -27.72
N ALA A 5 -32.23 -60.93 -28.70
CA ALA A 5 -32.46 -60.10 -29.95
C ALA A 5 -32.19 -58.65 -29.70
N GLU A 6 -31.14 -58.22 -30.36
CA GLU A 6 -30.79 -56.91 -30.84
C GLU A 6 -31.93 -55.88 -30.88
N GLN A 7 -31.75 -54.78 -30.29
CA GLN A 7 -32.17 -53.49 -30.87
C GLN A 7 -31.08 -52.46 -30.63
N GLY A 8 -30.37 -52.15 -31.70
CA GLY A 8 -29.53 -50.97 -31.80
C GLY A 8 -30.38 -49.73 -31.65
N GLY A 9 -30.17 -49.04 -30.54
CA GLY A 9 -30.65 -47.69 -30.34
C GLY A 9 -29.48 -46.74 -30.48
N ASP A 10 -29.39 -46.04 -31.62
CA ASP A 10 -28.59 -44.83 -31.72
C ASP A 10 -29.00 -43.86 -30.64
N ALA A 11 -28.27 -43.90 -29.52
CA ALA A 11 -28.40 -42.92 -28.49
C ALA A 11 -27.87 -41.57 -29.05
N ALA A 12 -28.78 -40.77 -29.56
CA ALA A 12 -28.51 -39.39 -29.91
C ALA A 12 -27.85 -38.70 -28.69
N LEU A 13 -26.60 -38.31 -28.85
CA LEU A 13 -25.88 -37.48 -27.86
C LEU A 13 -26.80 -36.31 -27.50
N PRO A 14 -26.94 -35.97 -26.22
CA PRO A 14 -27.75 -34.84 -25.79
C PRO A 14 -27.32 -33.58 -26.57
N ALA A 15 -28.26 -32.79 -27.05
CA ALA A 15 -28.06 -31.63 -27.93
C ALA A 15 -26.95 -30.71 -27.45
N ASP A 16 -26.80 -30.56 -26.15
CA ASP A 16 -25.74 -29.85 -25.47
C ASP A 16 -24.32 -30.38 -25.75
N ALA A 17 -24.13 -31.68 -25.88
CA ALA A 17 -22.81 -32.25 -26.17
C ALA A 17 -22.41 -32.06 -27.64
N ALA A 18 -23.39 -32.11 -28.56
CA ALA A 18 -23.19 -31.84 -29.97
C ALA A 18 -22.91 -30.36 -30.24
N GLU A 19 -23.57 -29.45 -29.54
CA GLU A 19 -23.36 -28.01 -29.64
C GLU A 19 -22.00 -27.59 -29.10
N ARG A 20 -21.59 -28.13 -27.96
CA ARG A 20 -20.23 -27.93 -27.37
C ARG A 20 -19.13 -28.51 -28.27
N SER A 21 -19.36 -29.63 -28.90
CA SER A 21 -18.43 -30.21 -29.88
C SER A 21 -18.30 -29.34 -31.14
N ARG A 22 -19.41 -28.76 -31.63
CA ARG A 22 -19.41 -27.82 -32.75
C ARG A 22 -18.70 -26.50 -32.40
N LEU A 23 -18.95 -25.95 -31.23
CA LEU A 23 -18.28 -24.73 -30.76
C LEU A 23 -16.77 -24.96 -30.59
N ALA A 24 -16.38 -26.10 -30.04
CA ALA A 24 -14.98 -26.50 -29.90
C ALA A 24 -14.28 -26.70 -31.25
N ALA A 25 -14.98 -27.24 -32.22
CA ALA A 25 -14.47 -27.42 -33.58
C ALA A 25 -14.34 -26.06 -34.31
N LEU A 26 -15.29 -25.15 -34.11
CA LEU A 26 -15.30 -23.82 -34.71
C LEU A 26 -14.13 -22.97 -34.19
N LEU A 27 -13.88 -23.01 -32.85
CA LEU A 27 -12.79 -22.30 -32.19
C LEU A 27 -11.42 -22.96 -32.46
N ARG A 28 -11.36 -24.20 -32.93
CA ARG A 28 -10.14 -24.86 -33.43
C ARG A 28 -9.84 -24.49 -34.89
N SER A 29 -10.76 -23.83 -35.56
CA SER A 29 -10.56 -23.42 -36.96
C SER A 29 -9.49 -22.32 -37.03
N PRO A 30 -8.43 -22.46 -37.88
CA PRO A 30 -7.42 -21.43 -38.08
C PRO A 30 -8.00 -20.09 -38.56
N ARG A 31 -9.17 -20.15 -39.24
CA ARG A 31 -9.89 -18.94 -39.70
C ARG A 31 -10.53 -18.18 -38.54
N VAL A 32 -11.16 -18.88 -37.59
CA VAL A 32 -11.77 -18.26 -36.41
C VAL A 32 -10.69 -17.70 -35.48
N LEU A 33 -9.60 -18.42 -35.26
CA LEU A 33 -8.47 -17.97 -34.49
C LEU A 33 -7.77 -16.76 -35.15
N GLY A 34 -7.61 -16.75 -36.47
CA GLY A 34 -7.09 -15.61 -37.20
C GLY A 34 -8.01 -14.40 -37.17
N THR A 35 -9.32 -14.58 -37.20
CA THR A 35 -10.30 -13.50 -37.07
C THR A 35 -10.33 -12.92 -35.64
N LEU A 36 -10.30 -13.76 -34.62
CA LEU A 36 -10.22 -13.34 -33.22
C LEU A 36 -8.90 -12.61 -32.96
N ALA A 37 -7.81 -13.07 -33.56
CA ALA A 37 -6.50 -12.40 -33.45
C ALA A 37 -6.53 -11.02 -34.13
N LEU A 38 -7.16 -10.89 -35.29
CA LEU A 38 -7.35 -9.63 -36.00
C LEU A 38 -8.25 -8.66 -35.22
N VAL A 39 -9.38 -9.15 -34.69
CA VAL A 39 -10.27 -8.33 -33.83
C VAL A 39 -9.56 -7.85 -32.61
N TYR A 40 -8.80 -8.72 -31.95
CA TYR A 40 -8.04 -8.36 -30.76
C TYR A 40 -6.89 -7.38 -31.06
N ALA A 41 -6.21 -7.53 -32.18
CA ALA A 41 -5.19 -6.58 -32.63
C ALA A 41 -5.77 -5.20 -33.01
N ALA A 42 -7.03 -5.18 -33.48
CA ALA A 42 -7.77 -3.95 -33.77
C ALA A 42 -8.36 -3.29 -32.51
N LEU A 43 -8.55 -4.03 -31.41
CA LEU A 43 -9.14 -3.51 -30.18
C LEU A 43 -8.43 -2.27 -29.62
N PRO A 44 -7.09 -2.19 -29.57
CA PRO A 44 -6.38 -0.98 -29.14
C PRO A 44 -6.58 0.22 -30.08
N ALA A 45 -6.83 -0.02 -31.37
CA ALA A 45 -7.13 1.03 -32.32
C ALA A 45 -8.57 1.55 -32.21
N LEU A 46 -9.50 0.68 -31.77
CA LEU A 46 -10.91 1.00 -31.54
C LEU A 46 -11.15 1.70 -30.19
N LEU A 47 -10.27 1.49 -29.21
CA LEU A 47 -10.33 2.13 -27.88
C LEU A 47 -9.59 3.47 -27.83
N ARG A 48 -9.41 4.14 -28.93
CA ARG A 48 -8.58 5.33 -29.11
C ARG A 48 -9.25 6.60 -28.62
N GLU A 49 -8.67 7.22 -27.61
CA GLU A 49 -8.74 8.67 -27.36
C GLU A 49 -7.32 9.24 -27.34
N GLY A 50 -7.03 10.16 -28.28
CA GLY A 50 -5.82 10.98 -28.28
C GLY A 50 -4.68 10.55 -29.21
N GLY A 51 -4.23 11.48 -30.06
CA GLY A 51 -3.36 11.26 -31.25
C GLY A 51 -1.85 11.17 -31.00
N ASP A 52 -1.33 10.51 -29.97
CA ASP A 52 0.08 10.47 -29.60
C ASP A 52 0.87 9.30 -30.16
N GLY A 53 2.22 9.47 -30.26
CA GLY A 53 3.14 8.45 -30.75
C GLY A 53 3.01 7.06 -30.07
N ALA A 54 2.49 7.02 -28.84
CA ALA A 54 2.16 5.81 -28.11
C ALA A 54 1.11 4.94 -28.82
N SER A 55 0.18 5.54 -29.57
CA SER A 55 -0.86 4.78 -30.31
C SER A 55 -0.30 4.08 -31.56
N ARG A 56 0.67 4.69 -32.24
CA ARG A 56 1.37 4.05 -33.38
C ARG A 56 2.20 2.85 -32.93
N LEU A 57 2.88 2.97 -31.80
CA LEU A 57 3.62 1.88 -31.20
C LEU A 57 2.71 0.71 -30.79
N ARG A 58 1.54 0.97 -30.19
CA ARG A 58 0.56 -0.08 -29.84
C ARG A 58 0.10 -0.87 -31.06
N THR A 59 -0.23 -0.17 -32.16
CA THR A 59 -0.64 -0.79 -33.41
C THR A 59 0.48 -1.67 -34.00
N LEU A 60 1.72 -1.20 -33.95
CA LEU A 60 2.88 -1.92 -34.46
C LEU A 60 3.23 -3.16 -33.64
N ALA A 61 3.07 -3.11 -32.31
CA ALA A 61 3.29 -4.29 -31.49
C ALA A 61 2.20 -5.34 -31.66
N ALA A 62 0.95 -4.91 -31.82
CA ALA A 62 -0.14 -5.82 -32.13
C ALA A 62 0.08 -6.50 -33.51
N ALA A 63 0.54 -5.74 -34.51
CA ALA A 63 0.93 -6.28 -35.80
C ALA A 63 2.12 -7.25 -35.70
N GLY A 64 3.14 -6.90 -34.88
CA GLY A 64 4.30 -7.77 -34.63
C GLY A 64 3.94 -9.06 -33.89
N ALA A 65 3.04 -9.01 -32.92
CA ALA A 65 2.53 -10.18 -32.22
C ALA A 65 1.80 -11.13 -33.19
N LEU A 66 0.99 -10.54 -34.10
CA LEU A 66 0.33 -11.32 -35.16
C LEU A 66 1.34 -11.94 -36.14
N LEU A 67 2.33 -11.17 -36.59
CA LEU A 67 3.37 -11.67 -37.50
C LEU A 67 4.20 -12.78 -36.86
N GLY A 68 4.44 -12.71 -35.53
CA GLY A 68 5.12 -13.78 -34.78
C GLY A 68 4.20 -15.00 -34.53
N ALA A 69 2.91 -14.79 -34.36
CA ALA A 69 1.94 -15.86 -34.10
C ALA A 69 1.69 -16.72 -35.36
N ILE A 70 1.73 -16.13 -36.57
CA ILE A 70 1.48 -16.84 -37.81
C ILE A 70 2.51 -17.98 -38.08
N PRO A 71 3.83 -17.74 -38.07
CA PRO A 71 4.79 -18.82 -38.23
C PRO A 71 4.80 -19.78 -37.05
N ALA A 72 4.53 -19.30 -35.83
CA ALA A 72 4.38 -20.15 -34.66
C ALA A 72 3.15 -21.09 -34.76
N LEU A 73 2.03 -20.64 -35.36
CA LEU A 73 0.87 -21.45 -35.68
C LEU A 73 1.21 -22.55 -36.72
N ALA A 74 1.99 -22.19 -37.74
CA ALA A 74 2.42 -23.14 -38.76
C ALA A 74 3.34 -24.23 -38.15
N LEU A 75 4.28 -23.84 -37.31
CA LEU A 75 5.19 -24.75 -36.62
C LEU A 75 4.43 -25.58 -35.54
N ALA A 76 3.51 -24.97 -34.84
CA ALA A 76 2.70 -25.59 -33.78
C ALA A 76 1.81 -26.71 -34.30
N ARG A 77 1.41 -26.70 -35.62
CA ARG A 77 0.63 -27.76 -36.23
C ARG A 77 1.34 -29.12 -36.28
N ARG A 78 2.68 -29.10 -36.23
CA ARG A 78 3.53 -30.31 -36.29
C ARG A 78 3.95 -30.82 -34.90
N LEU A 79 3.63 -30.11 -33.86
CA LEU A 79 4.09 -30.39 -32.48
C LEU A 79 2.96 -30.99 -31.62
N ALA A 80 3.33 -31.77 -30.60
CA ALA A 80 2.40 -32.24 -29.59
C ALA A 80 1.72 -31.05 -28.85
N ARG A 81 0.47 -31.24 -28.42
CA ARG A 81 -0.38 -30.17 -27.86
C ARG A 81 0.30 -29.21 -26.88
N PRO A 82 1.12 -29.63 -25.88
CA PRO A 82 1.74 -28.72 -24.95
C PRO A 82 2.89 -27.88 -25.55
N LEU A 83 3.65 -28.47 -26.48
CA LEU A 83 4.67 -27.75 -27.22
C LEU A 83 4.05 -26.70 -28.18
N ARG A 84 2.86 -26.97 -28.72
CA ARG A 84 2.13 -26.01 -29.55
C ARG A 84 1.84 -24.74 -28.82
N MET A 85 1.46 -24.85 -27.56
CA MET A 85 1.11 -23.67 -26.72
C MET A 85 2.32 -22.87 -26.31
N ALA A 86 3.39 -23.53 -25.90
CA ALA A 86 4.67 -22.87 -25.59
C ALA A 86 5.22 -22.17 -26.83
N THR A 87 5.09 -22.77 -28.02
CA THR A 87 5.56 -22.20 -29.29
C THR A 87 4.73 -21.01 -29.73
N LEU A 88 3.39 -21.05 -29.56
CA LEU A 88 2.51 -19.92 -29.83
C LEU A 88 2.77 -18.74 -28.92
N LEU A 89 2.90 -19.00 -27.63
CA LEU A 89 3.22 -17.98 -26.63
C LEU A 89 4.61 -17.39 -26.88
N GLY A 90 5.61 -18.24 -27.07
CA GLY A 90 6.98 -17.83 -27.36
C GLY A 90 7.11 -17.03 -28.67
N GLY A 91 6.40 -17.45 -29.71
CA GLY A 91 6.36 -16.75 -31.00
C GLY A 91 5.69 -15.39 -30.92
N SER A 92 4.60 -15.30 -30.17
CA SER A 92 3.89 -14.02 -29.96
C SER A 92 4.72 -13.03 -29.13
N ILE A 93 5.37 -13.52 -28.07
CA ILE A 93 6.30 -12.71 -27.26
C ILE A 93 7.49 -12.24 -28.08
N LEU A 94 8.13 -13.15 -28.81
CA LEU A 94 9.28 -12.84 -29.63
C LEU A 94 8.94 -11.86 -30.76
N GLY A 95 7.78 -12.04 -31.42
CA GLY A 95 7.30 -11.13 -32.45
C GLY A 95 7.03 -9.72 -31.92
N ALA A 96 6.42 -9.61 -30.74
CA ALA A 96 6.20 -8.33 -30.07
C ALA A 96 7.50 -7.64 -29.67
N LEU A 97 8.44 -8.39 -29.08
CA LEU A 97 9.76 -7.88 -28.68
C LEU A 97 10.58 -7.40 -29.88
N LEU A 98 10.58 -8.16 -30.96
CA LEU A 98 11.27 -7.81 -32.21
C LEU A 98 10.68 -6.56 -32.85
N CYS A 99 9.35 -6.46 -32.92
CA CYS A 99 8.67 -5.31 -33.50
C CYS A 99 8.95 -4.03 -32.69
N VAL A 100 8.91 -4.10 -31.37
CA VAL A 100 9.24 -2.99 -30.47
C VAL A 100 10.70 -2.58 -30.61
N THR A 101 11.61 -3.55 -30.68
CA THR A 101 13.07 -3.25 -30.80
C THR A 101 13.42 -2.61 -32.14
N VAL A 102 12.80 -3.08 -33.23
CA VAL A 102 13.00 -2.54 -34.58
C VAL A 102 12.45 -1.12 -34.68
N VAL A 103 11.25 -0.89 -34.14
CA VAL A 103 10.63 0.46 -34.18
C VAL A 103 11.37 1.45 -33.28
N ALA A 104 11.76 1.03 -32.09
CA ALA A 104 12.54 1.89 -31.19
C ALA A 104 13.91 2.28 -31.81
N ARG A 105 14.56 1.36 -32.52
CA ARG A 105 15.80 1.65 -33.29
C ARG A 105 15.54 2.60 -34.45
N ALA A 106 14.43 2.41 -35.16
CA ALA A 106 14.06 3.27 -36.29
C ALA A 106 13.70 4.70 -35.85
N MET A 107 13.29 4.91 -34.62
CA MET A 107 12.99 6.22 -34.03
C MET A 107 14.22 6.92 -33.42
N GLY A 108 15.44 6.39 -33.59
CA GLY A 108 16.69 7.06 -33.21
C GLY A 108 17.05 7.01 -31.73
N GLY A 109 16.34 6.25 -30.93
CA GLY A 109 16.62 6.08 -29.51
C GLY A 109 16.88 4.61 -29.16
N ALA A 110 17.95 4.33 -28.41
CA ALA A 110 18.02 3.05 -27.69
C ALA A 110 16.99 3.15 -26.55
N PRO A 111 15.91 2.35 -26.57
CA PRO A 111 14.94 2.39 -25.47
C PRO A 111 15.67 1.96 -24.20
N ARG A 112 15.51 2.73 -23.14
CA ARG A 112 15.91 2.26 -21.82
C ARG A 112 15.05 1.02 -21.51
N MET A 113 15.62 0.03 -20.82
CA MET A 113 14.85 -1.18 -20.45
C MET A 113 13.57 -0.81 -19.69
N ALA A 114 13.56 0.31 -18.96
CA ALA A 114 12.37 0.88 -18.34
C ALA A 114 11.29 1.28 -19.37
N ASP A 115 11.68 1.81 -20.52
CA ASP A 115 10.74 2.22 -21.58
C ASP A 115 10.14 1.01 -22.29
N LEU A 116 10.87 -0.10 -22.40
CA LEU A 116 10.39 -1.37 -22.95
C LEU A 116 9.39 -2.07 -22.04
N VAL A 117 9.49 -1.86 -20.73
CA VAL A 117 8.61 -2.46 -19.72
C VAL A 117 7.44 -1.56 -19.39
N SER A 118 7.62 -0.24 -19.42
CA SER A 118 6.54 0.76 -19.33
C SER A 118 5.72 0.84 -20.60
N LEU A 119 6.21 0.25 -21.69
CA LEU A 119 5.44 0.19 -22.93
C LEU A 119 4.20 -0.66 -22.68
N PRO A 120 2.98 -0.08 -22.77
CA PRO A 120 1.72 -0.81 -22.73
C PRO A 120 1.57 -1.84 -23.85
N LEU A 121 2.63 -2.23 -24.49
CA LEU A 121 2.75 -3.02 -25.71
C LEU A 121 3.12 -4.48 -25.46
N LEU A 122 3.95 -4.75 -24.44
CA LEU A 122 4.23 -6.12 -24.02
C LEU A 122 2.98 -6.80 -23.47
N PHE A 123 2.14 -6.01 -22.80
CA PHE A 123 0.92 -6.48 -22.16
C PHE A 123 -0.13 -7.02 -23.16
N PRO A 124 -0.50 -6.34 -24.25
CA PRO A 124 -1.41 -6.89 -25.23
C PRO A 124 -0.90 -8.18 -25.88
N ALA A 125 0.41 -8.33 -26.11
CA ALA A 125 0.98 -9.53 -26.72
C ALA A 125 1.01 -10.71 -25.74
N LEU A 126 1.39 -10.47 -24.50
CA LEU A 126 1.25 -11.44 -23.43
C LEU A 126 -0.22 -11.81 -23.20
N ALA A 127 -1.13 -10.80 -23.32
CA ALA A 127 -2.58 -10.98 -23.24
C ALA A 127 -3.11 -11.94 -24.24
N PHE A 128 -2.82 -11.62 -25.43
CA PHE A 128 -3.30 -12.41 -26.55
C PHE A 128 -2.79 -13.85 -26.41
N GLY A 129 -1.50 -14.04 -26.14
CA GLY A 129 -0.93 -15.36 -25.88
C GLY A 129 -1.64 -16.07 -24.72
N ALA A 130 -1.85 -15.40 -23.60
CA ALA A 130 -2.48 -15.96 -22.42
C ALA A 130 -3.98 -16.21 -22.63
N ALA A 131 -4.73 -15.27 -23.22
CA ALA A 131 -6.17 -15.42 -23.48
C ALA A 131 -6.45 -16.54 -24.49
N VAL A 132 -5.69 -16.60 -25.59
CA VAL A 132 -5.80 -17.69 -26.60
C VAL A 132 -5.41 -19.02 -25.97
N THR A 133 -4.39 -19.06 -25.15
CA THR A 133 -3.95 -20.28 -24.48
C THR A 133 -4.94 -20.72 -23.42
N LEU A 134 -5.52 -19.82 -22.62
CA LEU A 134 -6.61 -20.10 -21.68
C LEU A 134 -7.84 -20.66 -22.40
N LEU A 135 -8.23 -20.03 -23.51
CA LEU A 135 -9.36 -20.45 -24.31
C LEU A 135 -9.12 -21.84 -24.92
N LEU A 136 -7.94 -22.06 -25.50
CA LEU A 136 -7.57 -23.35 -26.09
C LEU A 136 -7.41 -24.46 -25.05
N THR A 137 -6.95 -24.12 -23.82
CA THR A 137 -6.86 -25.10 -22.73
C THR A 137 -8.25 -25.44 -22.20
N ALA A 138 -9.09 -24.42 -22.00
CA ALA A 138 -10.47 -24.60 -21.59
C ALA A 138 -11.27 -25.46 -22.61
N LEU A 139 -11.03 -25.27 -23.90
CA LEU A 139 -11.70 -26.00 -24.99
C LEU A 139 -11.11 -27.40 -25.21
N GLY A 140 -9.81 -27.60 -24.96
CA GLY A 140 -9.13 -28.90 -25.04
C GLY A 140 -9.34 -29.79 -23.82
N ALA A 141 -9.71 -29.22 -22.69
CA ALA A 141 -9.99 -29.90 -21.43
C ALA A 141 -11.43 -30.44 -21.34
N ALA A 142 -12.28 -30.14 -22.31
CA ALA A 142 -13.68 -30.61 -22.32
C ALA A 142 -13.81 -32.14 -22.30
N ASP A 143 -12.75 -32.87 -22.62
CA ASP A 143 -12.76 -34.33 -22.66
C ASP A 143 -12.09 -35.03 -21.44
N GLU A 144 -11.22 -34.31 -20.66
CA GLU A 144 -10.47 -35.00 -19.58
C GLU A 144 -10.45 -34.29 -18.20
N ASP A 145 -10.73 -32.97 -18.12
CA ASP A 145 -10.61 -32.24 -16.87
C ASP A 145 -11.71 -31.17 -16.71
N ARG A 146 -12.90 -31.56 -16.28
CA ARG A 146 -14.03 -30.65 -15.98
C ARG A 146 -13.73 -29.63 -14.88
N GLU A 147 -12.58 -29.73 -14.19
CA GLU A 147 -12.23 -28.92 -13.04
C GLU A 147 -11.42 -27.64 -13.35
N THR A 148 -10.85 -27.52 -14.56
CA THR A 148 -10.03 -26.33 -14.97
C THR A 148 -10.88 -25.12 -15.32
N LEU A 149 -12.05 -25.34 -15.89
CA LEU A 149 -12.95 -24.29 -16.36
C LEU A 149 -13.43 -23.37 -15.21
N PRO A 150 -13.86 -23.91 -14.04
CA PRO A 150 -14.29 -23.07 -12.92
C PRO A 150 -13.19 -22.17 -12.37
N VAL A 151 -11.95 -22.65 -12.29
CA VAL A 151 -10.82 -21.87 -11.75
C VAL A 151 -10.43 -20.73 -12.70
N ALA A 152 -10.33 -21.01 -13.99
CA ALA A 152 -10.04 -20.01 -15.00
C ALA A 152 -11.17 -18.96 -15.10
N ALA A 153 -12.43 -19.40 -15.01
CA ALA A 153 -13.58 -18.50 -15.00
C ALA A 153 -13.63 -17.62 -13.74
N ALA A 154 -13.29 -18.16 -12.56
CA ALA A 154 -13.23 -17.40 -11.32
C ALA A 154 -12.11 -16.36 -11.33
N LEU A 155 -10.95 -16.70 -11.89
CA LEU A 155 -9.84 -15.76 -12.08
C LEU A 155 -10.23 -14.63 -13.03
N ALA A 156 -10.89 -14.96 -14.15
CA ALA A 156 -11.39 -13.99 -15.11
C ALA A 156 -12.49 -13.10 -14.52
N LEU A 157 -13.46 -13.69 -13.81
CA LEU A 157 -14.57 -12.98 -13.19
C LEU A 157 -14.13 -12.08 -12.05
N SER A 158 -13.15 -12.49 -11.22
CA SER A 158 -12.63 -11.63 -10.16
C SER A 158 -11.82 -10.45 -10.70
N ALA A 159 -11.08 -10.63 -11.80
CA ALA A 159 -10.43 -9.53 -12.51
C ALA A 159 -11.46 -8.59 -13.15
N ILE A 160 -12.51 -9.12 -13.79
CA ILE A 160 -13.57 -8.33 -14.44
C ILE A 160 -14.45 -7.61 -13.39
N GLY A 161 -14.69 -8.19 -12.22
CA GLY A 161 -15.55 -7.63 -11.20
C GLY A 161 -15.01 -6.35 -10.55
N VAL A 162 -13.70 -6.20 -10.48
CA VAL A 162 -13.04 -5.02 -9.85
C VAL A 162 -12.94 -3.83 -10.82
N VAL A 163 -12.85 -4.09 -12.12
CA VAL A 163 -12.57 -3.08 -13.16
C VAL A 163 -13.73 -2.12 -13.48
N PRO A 164 -14.99 -2.56 -13.61
CA PRO A 164 -16.05 -1.67 -14.11
C PRO A 164 -16.41 -0.54 -13.15
N VAL A 165 -16.28 -0.79 -11.84
CA VAL A 165 -16.64 0.20 -10.81
C VAL A 165 -15.63 1.33 -10.78
N ALA A 166 -14.36 1.03 -10.99
CA ALA A 166 -13.29 2.01 -10.98
C ALA A 166 -13.22 2.85 -12.27
N SER A 167 -13.47 2.22 -13.43
CA SER A 167 -13.46 2.91 -14.74
C SER A 167 -14.65 3.84 -14.97
N ALA A 168 -15.79 3.59 -14.29
CA ALA A 168 -16.99 4.42 -14.40
C ALA A 168 -16.86 5.78 -13.69
N ILE A 169 -15.88 5.96 -12.81
CA ILE A 169 -15.82 7.07 -11.85
C ILE A 169 -14.63 8.00 -12.09
N GLY A 170 -13.60 7.56 -12.81
CA GLY A 170 -12.39 8.35 -13.04
C GLY A 170 -12.32 8.95 -14.43
N ARG A 171 -12.34 10.29 -14.55
CA ARG A 171 -12.08 10.99 -15.82
C ARG A 171 -10.59 11.24 -16.07
N ASP A 172 -9.69 10.94 -15.10
CA ASP A 172 -8.28 11.26 -15.20
C ASP A 172 -7.38 10.01 -14.99
N SER A 173 -6.10 10.16 -15.13
CA SER A 173 -5.01 9.16 -15.16
C SER A 173 -5.18 7.83 -14.38
N ALA A 174 -6.07 7.81 -13.38
CA ALA A 174 -6.43 6.60 -12.63
C ALA A 174 -7.02 5.50 -13.50
N SER A 175 -7.81 5.83 -14.54
CA SER A 175 -8.41 4.84 -15.44
C SER A 175 -7.35 4.08 -16.25
N GLY A 176 -6.31 4.77 -16.70
CA GLY A 176 -5.17 4.15 -17.39
C GLY A 176 -4.41 3.18 -16.50
N TRP A 177 -4.22 3.53 -15.25
CA TRP A 177 -3.57 2.67 -14.26
C TRP A 177 -4.39 1.40 -13.97
N PHE A 178 -5.71 1.53 -13.77
CA PHE A 178 -6.62 0.39 -13.58
C PHE A 178 -6.63 -0.56 -14.78
N VAL A 179 -6.70 -0.02 -15.99
CA VAL A 179 -6.65 -0.83 -17.21
C VAL A 179 -5.30 -1.53 -17.31
N GLY A 180 -4.20 -0.82 -17.07
CA GLY A 180 -2.86 -1.37 -17.08
C GLY A 180 -2.68 -2.52 -16.08
N MET A 181 -3.12 -2.34 -14.83
CA MET A 181 -3.05 -3.37 -13.79
C MET A 181 -3.93 -4.58 -14.11
N THR A 182 -5.14 -4.37 -14.61
CA THR A 182 -6.01 -5.46 -15.01
C THR A 182 -5.40 -6.28 -16.13
N LEU A 183 -4.87 -5.62 -17.13
CA LEU A 183 -4.12 -6.27 -18.20
C LEU A 183 -2.91 -7.03 -17.62
N TYR A 184 -2.12 -6.44 -16.75
CA TYR A 184 -1.00 -7.10 -16.09
C TYR A 184 -1.41 -8.39 -15.39
N TRP A 185 -2.51 -8.40 -14.62
CA TRP A 185 -2.97 -9.59 -13.90
C TRP A 185 -3.60 -10.63 -14.83
N MET A 186 -4.44 -10.20 -15.76
CA MET A 186 -5.03 -11.15 -16.72
C MET A 186 -3.96 -11.86 -17.53
N LEU A 187 -2.92 -11.15 -17.92
CA LEU A 187 -1.92 -11.62 -18.86
C LEU A 187 -0.75 -12.26 -18.14
N GLY A 188 -0.18 -11.55 -17.20
CA GLY A 188 0.90 -12.05 -16.37
C GLY A 188 0.44 -13.22 -15.50
N GLY A 189 -0.67 -13.04 -14.79
CA GLY A 189 -1.27 -14.09 -13.96
C GLY A 189 -1.75 -15.28 -14.79
N GLY A 190 -2.44 -15.02 -15.91
CA GLY A 190 -2.83 -16.04 -16.86
C GLY A 190 -1.64 -16.83 -17.40
N THR A 191 -0.57 -16.14 -17.77
CA THR A 191 0.67 -16.78 -18.24
C THR A 191 1.30 -17.66 -17.16
N LEU A 192 1.35 -17.21 -15.90
CA LEU A 192 1.87 -18.02 -14.80
C LEU A 192 1.05 -19.29 -14.54
N VAL A 193 -0.27 -19.16 -14.55
CA VAL A 193 -1.17 -20.34 -14.43
C VAL A 193 -0.93 -21.31 -15.56
N LEU A 194 -0.78 -20.84 -16.78
CA LEU A 194 -0.51 -21.66 -17.95
C LEU A 194 0.87 -22.31 -17.90
N LEU A 195 1.89 -21.58 -17.47
CA LEU A 195 3.23 -22.15 -17.26
C LEU A 195 3.21 -23.25 -16.20
N ALA A 196 2.47 -23.02 -15.10
CA ALA A 196 2.30 -24.04 -14.07
C ALA A 196 1.58 -25.30 -14.60
N LEU A 197 0.52 -25.10 -15.40
CA LEU A 197 -0.23 -26.20 -16.05
C LEU A 197 0.65 -26.92 -17.07
N ALA A 198 1.34 -26.21 -17.94
CA ALA A 198 2.22 -26.77 -18.95
C ALA A 198 3.37 -27.56 -18.31
N ALA A 199 4.06 -26.99 -17.32
CA ALA A 199 5.11 -27.67 -16.58
C ALA A 199 4.58 -28.93 -15.89
N SER A 200 3.40 -28.84 -15.26
CA SER A 200 2.76 -29.96 -14.58
C SER A 200 2.36 -31.10 -15.53
N ARG A 201 2.04 -30.79 -16.76
CA ARG A 201 1.64 -31.77 -17.79
C ARG A 201 2.84 -32.35 -18.54
N CYS A 202 3.81 -31.51 -18.92
CA CYS A 202 4.96 -31.89 -19.72
C CYS A 202 6.09 -32.51 -18.91
N LEU A 203 6.27 -32.06 -17.66
CA LEU A 203 7.34 -32.43 -16.76
C LEU A 203 6.84 -32.94 -15.40
N PRO A 204 5.85 -33.85 -15.37
CA PRO A 204 5.18 -34.24 -14.13
C PRO A 204 6.16 -34.76 -13.07
N ARG A 205 7.12 -35.59 -13.45
CA ARG A 205 8.13 -36.13 -12.55
C ARG A 205 9.06 -35.06 -11.95
N HIS A 206 9.37 -34.01 -12.73
CA HIS A 206 10.21 -32.90 -12.25
C HIS A 206 9.42 -32.00 -11.30
N VAL A 207 8.15 -31.72 -11.64
CA VAL A 207 7.26 -30.94 -10.75
C VAL A 207 7.00 -31.69 -9.46
N ASP A 208 6.73 -32.99 -9.50
CA ASP A 208 6.56 -33.81 -8.29
C ASP A 208 7.85 -33.85 -7.46
N ARG A 209 9.02 -33.94 -8.09
CA ARG A 209 10.32 -33.86 -7.38
C ARG A 209 10.53 -32.48 -6.76
N LEU A 210 10.27 -31.41 -7.50
CA LEU A 210 10.44 -30.05 -7.02
C LEU A 210 9.49 -29.74 -5.87
N THR A 211 8.19 -30.00 -6.03
CA THR A 211 7.19 -29.74 -4.99
C THR A 211 7.39 -30.62 -3.77
N SER A 212 7.81 -31.87 -3.95
CA SER A 212 8.16 -32.77 -2.85
C SER A 212 9.50 -32.39 -2.21
N ALA A 213 10.52 -32.00 -2.99
CA ALA A 213 11.80 -31.54 -2.45
C ALA A 213 11.65 -30.26 -1.63
N VAL A 214 10.89 -29.28 -2.16
CA VAL A 214 10.56 -28.03 -1.44
C VAL A 214 9.72 -28.36 -0.19
N GLY A 215 8.67 -29.18 -0.32
CA GLY A 215 7.84 -29.59 0.80
C GLY A 215 8.61 -30.40 1.85
N HIS A 216 9.34 -31.44 1.46
CA HIS A 216 10.14 -32.26 2.37
C HIS A 216 11.36 -31.50 2.89
N GLY A 217 12.03 -30.69 2.07
CA GLY A 217 13.15 -29.88 2.49
C GLY A 217 12.73 -28.83 3.53
N ALA A 218 11.64 -28.12 3.26
CA ALA A 218 11.08 -27.19 4.23
C ALA A 218 10.63 -27.89 5.52
N LEU A 219 10.01 -29.07 5.44
CA LEU A 219 9.56 -29.83 6.61
C LEU A 219 10.70 -30.52 7.40
N ARG A 220 11.87 -30.74 6.77
CA ARG A 220 13.06 -31.28 7.45
C ARG A 220 13.70 -30.29 8.42
N ILE A 221 13.56 -28.98 8.15
CA ILE A 221 14.05 -27.97 9.10
C ILE A 221 13.18 -28.04 10.36
N PRO A 222 13.74 -28.30 11.54
CA PRO A 222 12.96 -28.30 12.78
C PRO A 222 12.18 -27.00 12.91
N GLU A 223 10.93 -27.10 13.36
CA GLU A 223 9.98 -25.98 13.33
C GLU A 223 10.51 -24.72 14.04
N ARG A 224 11.16 -24.92 15.20
CA ARG A 224 11.79 -23.83 15.96
C ARG A 224 12.84 -23.05 15.13
N TRP A 225 13.68 -23.77 14.39
CA TRP A 225 14.72 -23.14 13.58
C TRP A 225 14.14 -22.43 12.36
N PHE A 226 13.11 -23.01 11.75
CA PHE A 226 12.39 -22.36 10.66
C PHE A 226 11.74 -21.05 11.10
N VAL A 227 10.99 -21.07 12.21
CA VAL A 227 10.25 -19.89 12.69
C VAL A 227 11.20 -18.79 13.13
N TRP A 228 12.21 -19.10 13.94
CA TRP A 228 13.14 -18.08 14.43
C TRP A 228 14.13 -17.61 13.35
N GLY A 229 14.52 -18.49 12.43
CA GLY A 229 15.29 -18.11 11.25
C GLY A 229 14.52 -17.16 10.32
N ALA A 230 13.23 -17.44 10.11
CA ALA A 230 12.35 -16.57 9.36
C ALA A 230 12.11 -15.22 10.08
N ALA A 231 11.95 -15.23 11.41
CA ALA A 231 11.83 -14.01 12.20
C ALA A 231 13.11 -13.15 12.12
N LEU A 232 14.27 -13.78 12.22
CA LEU A 232 15.55 -13.08 12.04
C LEU A 232 15.69 -12.50 10.63
N LEU A 233 15.31 -13.25 9.60
CA LEU A 233 15.33 -12.76 8.23
C LEU A 233 14.37 -11.57 8.02
N ALA A 234 13.17 -11.61 8.60
CA ALA A 234 12.23 -10.49 8.58
C ALA A 234 12.81 -9.24 9.24
N LEU A 235 13.44 -9.43 10.43
CA LEU A 235 14.13 -8.36 11.14
C LEU A 235 15.22 -7.73 10.27
N LEU A 236 16.12 -8.56 9.74
CA LEU A 236 17.25 -8.09 8.95
C LEU A 236 16.81 -7.41 7.65
N ALA A 237 15.81 -7.96 6.96
CA ALA A 237 15.29 -7.38 5.72
C ALA A 237 14.63 -6.02 5.98
N ALA A 238 13.72 -5.91 6.95
CA ALA A 238 13.08 -4.65 7.30
C ALA A 238 14.10 -3.62 7.83
N ALA A 239 15.05 -4.04 8.68
CA ALA A 239 16.11 -3.17 9.18
C ALA A 239 17.04 -2.69 8.06
N ALA A 240 17.37 -3.55 7.09
CA ALA A 240 18.14 -3.16 5.92
C ALA A 240 17.41 -2.09 5.09
N ILE A 241 16.11 -2.27 4.84
CA ILE A 241 15.28 -1.26 4.15
C ILE A 241 15.28 0.06 4.95
N THR A 242 15.09 0.00 6.27
CA THR A 242 15.12 1.20 7.13
C THR A 242 16.43 1.96 7.00
N VAL A 243 17.56 1.24 6.97
CA VAL A 243 18.90 1.86 6.91
C VAL A 243 19.24 2.33 5.49
N LEU A 244 19.02 1.48 4.49
CA LEU A 244 19.48 1.71 3.13
C LEU A 244 18.54 2.59 2.32
N CYS A 245 17.22 2.41 2.49
CA CYS A 245 16.23 3.15 1.70
C CYS A 245 15.73 4.39 2.45
N PHE A 246 15.52 4.27 3.76
CA PHE A 246 14.89 5.32 4.54
C PHE A 246 15.86 6.11 5.42
N ALA A 247 17.15 5.80 5.39
CA ALA A 247 18.20 6.49 6.16
C ALA A 247 17.87 6.63 7.66
N ARG A 248 17.06 5.73 8.23
CA ARG A 248 16.54 5.75 9.61
C ARG A 248 15.71 6.99 9.94
N GLN A 249 15.11 7.63 8.94
CA GLN A 249 14.37 8.87 9.11
C GLN A 249 12.88 8.66 8.77
N PRO A 250 11.99 9.49 9.33
CA PRO A 250 10.57 9.48 8.95
C PRO A 250 10.36 10.05 7.55
N HIS A 251 9.35 9.57 6.85
CA HIS A 251 9.07 9.91 5.46
C HIS A 251 7.69 10.53 5.24
N ASN A 252 6.90 10.70 6.28
CA ASN A 252 5.63 11.41 6.22
C ASN A 252 5.29 12.11 7.54
N ALA A 253 4.27 12.96 7.49
CA ALA A 253 3.80 13.72 8.65
C ALA A 253 3.35 12.83 9.82
N ASP A 254 2.72 11.68 9.52
CA ASP A 254 2.26 10.74 10.55
C ASP A 254 3.44 10.22 11.39
N GLU A 255 4.51 9.83 10.71
CA GLU A 255 5.72 9.28 11.36
C GLU A 255 6.41 10.33 12.23
N VAL A 256 6.53 11.56 11.71
CA VAL A 256 7.16 12.68 12.46
C VAL A 256 6.33 13.05 13.69
N ALA A 257 5.01 13.17 13.53
CA ALA A 257 4.12 13.51 14.65
C ALA A 257 4.16 12.45 15.77
N GLN A 258 4.28 11.18 15.42
CA GLN A 258 4.41 10.10 16.40
C GLN A 258 5.78 10.11 17.10
N LEU A 259 6.87 10.34 16.35
CA LEU A 259 8.20 10.48 16.94
C LEU A 259 8.30 11.70 17.86
N TRP A 260 7.67 12.81 17.44
CA TRP A 260 7.58 14.01 18.29
C TRP A 260 6.86 13.72 19.61
N HIS A 261 5.69 13.06 19.54
CA HIS A 261 4.96 12.67 20.75
C HIS A 261 5.73 11.66 21.60
N ALA A 262 6.47 10.74 20.97
CA ALA A 262 7.35 9.82 21.68
C ALA A 262 8.44 10.54 22.48
N ARG A 263 9.00 11.64 21.96
CA ARG A 263 9.95 12.50 22.69
C ARG A 263 9.28 13.19 23.87
N ILE A 264 8.05 13.69 23.70
CA ILE A 264 7.26 14.28 24.80
C ILE A 264 7.04 13.25 25.91
N LEU A 265 6.76 11.99 25.56
CA LEU A 265 6.61 10.90 26.55
C LEU A 265 7.90 10.58 27.30
N LEU A 266 9.06 10.70 26.67
CA LEU A 266 10.36 10.52 27.33
C LEU A 266 10.63 11.57 28.39
N GLU A 267 10.08 12.78 28.21
CA GLU A 267 10.13 13.84 29.22
C GLU A 267 9.10 13.62 30.36
N GLY A 268 8.44 12.47 30.40
CA GLY A 268 7.40 12.16 31.39
C GLY A 268 6.11 12.96 31.23
N ARG A 269 5.87 13.52 30.06
CA ARG A 269 4.73 14.40 29.76
C ARG A 269 3.81 13.79 28.73
N LEU A 270 2.52 14.11 28.76
CA LEU A 270 1.53 13.74 27.73
C LEU A 270 1.36 14.83 26.67
N SER A 271 1.73 16.06 26.97
CA SER A 271 1.65 17.21 26.08
C SER A 271 2.60 18.31 26.58
N LEU A 272 2.98 19.22 25.71
CA LEU A 272 3.75 20.41 26.02
C LEU A 272 2.85 21.64 26.06
N PRO A 273 3.30 22.77 26.70
CA PRO A 273 2.69 24.06 26.45
C PRO A 273 2.87 24.45 24.99
N VAL A 274 1.91 25.19 24.47
CA VAL A 274 2.01 25.71 23.09
C VAL A 274 3.13 26.74 23.03
N ASP A 275 3.94 26.68 21.98
CA ASP A 275 5.00 27.66 21.75
C ASP A 275 4.39 29.07 21.54
N PRO A 276 5.01 30.14 22.04
CA PRO A 276 4.53 31.51 21.80
C PRO A 276 4.41 31.90 20.32
N ASN A 277 5.20 31.27 19.46
CA ASN A 277 5.19 31.45 18.00
C ASN A 277 4.92 30.11 17.31
N PRO A 278 3.71 29.53 17.46
CA PRO A 278 3.42 28.17 17.04
C PRO A 278 3.50 27.99 15.52
N GLU A 279 3.32 29.04 14.74
CA GLU A 279 3.41 29.04 13.28
C GLU A 279 4.79 28.59 12.75
N PHE A 280 5.86 28.85 13.52
CA PHE A 280 7.22 28.41 13.16
C PHE A 280 7.50 26.95 13.49
N PHE A 281 6.62 26.33 14.27
CA PHE A 281 6.70 24.96 14.73
C PHE A 281 5.42 24.18 14.39
N GLY A 282 4.55 24.75 13.57
CA GLY A 282 3.31 24.11 13.18
C GLY A 282 3.55 22.90 12.27
N MET A 283 2.73 21.88 12.38
CA MET A 283 2.77 20.68 11.55
C MET A 283 1.39 20.06 11.44
N ASP A 284 1.13 19.41 10.29
CA ASP A 284 -0.03 18.55 10.18
C ASP A 284 0.05 17.43 11.20
N ASN A 285 -1.08 16.88 11.64
CA ASN A 285 -1.14 15.83 12.64
C ASN A 285 -0.63 16.21 14.04
N VAL A 286 -0.30 17.50 14.28
CA VAL A 286 0.08 18.01 15.60
C VAL A 286 -0.91 19.09 16.03
N ILE A 287 -1.43 18.94 17.25
CA ILE A 287 -2.37 19.87 17.88
C ILE A 287 -1.54 20.93 18.62
N ASP A 288 -1.86 22.20 18.38
CA ASP A 288 -1.21 23.38 18.97
C ASP A 288 -2.23 24.33 19.61
N ARG A 289 -3.44 23.83 19.92
CA ARG A 289 -4.52 24.60 20.55
C ARG A 289 -4.56 24.31 22.06
N GLY A 290 -4.05 25.23 22.87
CA GLY A 290 -3.99 25.14 24.33
C GLY A 290 -2.95 24.16 24.85
N ARG A 291 -2.67 23.09 24.14
CA ARG A 291 -1.64 22.08 24.41
C ARG A 291 -1.01 21.60 23.11
N TRP A 292 0.25 21.19 23.19
CA TRP A 292 1.02 20.75 22.03
C TRP A 292 1.35 19.26 22.11
N TYR A 293 0.75 18.46 21.20
CA TYR A 293 0.88 17.00 21.13
C TYR A 293 0.37 16.47 19.80
N SER A 294 0.68 15.21 19.42
CA SER A 294 0.18 14.64 18.17
C SER A 294 -1.29 14.21 18.27
N GLN A 295 -1.98 14.19 17.16
CA GLN A 295 -3.37 13.68 17.06
C GLN A 295 -3.50 12.18 17.36
N PHE A 296 -2.39 11.43 17.27
CA PHE A 296 -2.41 9.98 17.37
C PHE A 296 -2.61 9.50 18.81
N PRO A 297 -3.37 8.39 19.01
CA PRO A 297 -3.48 7.74 20.29
C PRO A 297 -2.10 7.37 20.86
N ILE A 298 -1.99 7.44 22.19
CA ILE A 298 -0.72 7.37 22.92
C ILE A 298 0.10 6.09 22.70
N GLY A 299 -0.57 4.96 22.35
CA GLY A 299 0.10 3.66 22.25
C GLY A 299 1.15 3.61 21.14
N GLY A 300 0.90 4.21 19.98
CA GLY A 300 1.89 4.30 18.90
C GLY A 300 3.16 5.03 19.33
N PRO A 301 3.05 6.28 19.78
CA PRO A 301 4.16 7.02 20.37
C PRO A 301 4.87 6.28 21.52
N ALA A 302 4.16 5.53 22.38
CA ALA A 302 4.76 4.80 23.48
C ALA A 302 5.70 3.68 23.02
N PHE A 303 5.36 2.93 21.96
CA PHE A 303 6.28 1.97 21.35
C PHE A 303 7.55 2.64 20.84
N LEU A 304 7.42 3.80 20.19
CA LEU A 304 8.57 4.55 19.67
C LEU A 304 9.39 5.17 20.81
N ALA A 305 8.75 5.60 21.91
CA ALA A 305 9.44 6.13 23.10
C ALA A 305 10.37 5.09 23.73
N LEU A 306 9.93 3.83 23.82
CA LEU A 306 10.81 2.73 24.26
C LEU A 306 12.04 2.59 23.35
N GLY A 307 11.83 2.67 22.05
CA GLY A 307 12.92 2.63 21.07
C GLY A 307 13.85 3.84 21.17
N LEU A 308 13.31 5.04 21.39
CA LEU A 308 14.09 6.27 21.59
C LEU A 308 14.92 6.19 22.88
N ALA A 309 14.35 5.69 23.99
CA ALA A 309 15.08 5.48 25.24
C ALA A 309 16.31 4.57 25.05
N LEU A 310 16.20 3.58 24.17
CA LEU A 310 17.29 2.69 23.80
C LEU A 310 18.14 3.21 22.62
N ARG A 311 17.83 4.38 22.06
CA ARG A 311 18.46 4.97 20.86
C ARG A 311 18.33 4.13 19.60
N VAL A 312 17.31 3.28 19.53
CA VAL A 312 17.03 2.38 18.41
C VAL A 312 15.57 2.45 17.94
N ALA A 313 14.97 3.63 17.96
CA ALA A 313 13.57 3.81 17.52
C ALA A 313 13.29 3.24 16.12
N TRP A 314 14.27 3.35 15.22
CA TRP A 314 14.21 2.81 13.86
C TRP A 314 14.11 1.28 13.79
N LEU A 315 14.46 0.58 14.87
CA LEU A 315 14.43 -0.89 14.94
C LEU A 315 13.13 -1.42 15.54
N VAL A 316 12.28 -0.57 16.12
CA VAL A 316 11.02 -0.99 16.80
C VAL A 316 10.12 -1.75 15.85
N ASN A 317 9.76 -1.16 14.73
CA ASN A 317 8.85 -1.77 13.77
C ASN A 317 9.44 -3.01 13.07
N PRO A 318 10.72 -3.03 12.61
CA PRO A 318 11.38 -4.25 12.17
C PRO A 318 11.31 -5.40 13.20
N LEU A 319 11.51 -5.10 14.48
CA LEU A 319 11.40 -6.09 15.56
C LEU A 319 9.97 -6.61 15.72
N LEU A 320 8.96 -5.74 15.64
CA LEU A 320 7.56 -6.13 15.75
C LEU A 320 7.11 -7.00 14.56
N LEU A 321 7.64 -6.74 13.34
CA LEU A 321 7.44 -7.66 12.21
C LEU A 321 8.04 -9.03 12.49
N ALA A 322 9.27 -9.07 13.00
CA ALA A 322 9.92 -10.33 13.37
C ALA A 322 9.11 -11.12 14.41
N LEU A 323 8.57 -10.43 15.42
CA LEU A 323 7.70 -11.02 16.44
C LEU A 323 6.30 -11.41 15.91
N THR A 324 5.89 -10.90 14.76
CA THR A 324 4.65 -11.31 14.07
C THR A 324 4.78 -12.72 13.47
N ILE A 325 5.97 -13.10 13.01
CA ILE A 325 6.23 -14.40 12.36
C ILE A 325 5.83 -15.60 13.24
N PRO A 326 6.29 -15.74 14.50
CA PRO A 326 5.90 -16.87 15.33
C PRO A 326 4.41 -16.92 15.62
N ASN A 327 3.73 -15.79 15.74
CA ASN A 327 2.29 -15.74 15.98
C ASN A 327 1.49 -16.21 14.77
N VAL A 328 1.82 -15.70 13.57
CA VAL A 328 1.18 -16.13 12.31
C VAL A 328 1.41 -17.62 12.08
N HIS A 329 2.63 -18.11 12.31
CA HIS A 329 2.94 -19.52 12.23
C HIS A 329 2.13 -20.35 13.24
N ALA A 330 2.06 -19.92 14.50
CA ALA A 330 1.36 -20.65 15.57
C ALA A 330 -0.15 -20.75 15.30
N PHE A 331 -0.77 -19.65 14.80
CA PHE A 331 -2.16 -19.67 14.37
C PHE A 331 -2.36 -20.61 13.18
N ALA A 332 -1.58 -20.43 12.12
CA ALA A 332 -1.72 -21.18 10.86
C ALA A 332 -1.51 -22.70 11.08
N ARG A 333 -0.56 -23.06 11.93
CA ARG A 333 -0.28 -24.47 12.26
C ARG A 333 -1.48 -25.14 12.91
N ARG A 334 -2.13 -24.47 13.85
CA ARG A 334 -3.35 -25.00 14.52
C ARG A 334 -4.56 -24.99 13.57
N ALA A 335 -4.72 -23.93 12.82
CA ALA A 335 -5.87 -23.79 11.94
C ALA A 335 -5.80 -24.68 10.69
N TYR A 336 -4.61 -24.92 10.14
CA TYR A 336 -4.42 -25.46 8.79
C TYR A 336 -3.27 -26.48 8.66
N GLY A 337 -2.46 -26.66 9.69
CA GLY A 337 -1.30 -27.56 9.68
C GLY A 337 0.02 -26.90 9.21
N SER A 338 1.12 -27.66 9.33
CA SER A 338 2.48 -27.17 9.15
C SER A 338 2.79 -26.65 7.74
N GLY A 339 2.22 -27.27 6.69
CA GLY A 339 2.45 -26.84 5.29
C GLY A 339 1.95 -25.42 5.04
N THR A 340 0.69 -25.15 5.39
CA THR A 340 0.09 -23.82 5.25
C THR A 340 0.79 -22.79 6.17
N ALA A 341 1.18 -23.19 7.37
CA ALA A 341 1.88 -22.32 8.30
C ALA A 341 3.23 -21.83 7.74
N ARG A 342 4.01 -22.73 7.18
CA ARG A 342 5.30 -22.38 6.55
C ARG A 342 5.10 -21.55 5.29
N ALA A 343 4.12 -21.88 4.46
CA ALA A 343 3.78 -21.09 3.29
C ALA A 343 3.37 -19.65 3.66
N ALA A 344 2.55 -19.47 4.70
CA ALA A 344 2.16 -18.16 5.18
C ALA A 344 3.36 -17.33 5.67
N VAL A 345 4.28 -17.93 6.39
CA VAL A 345 5.53 -17.27 6.84
C VAL A 345 6.37 -16.85 5.64
N LEU A 346 6.55 -17.73 4.65
CA LEU A 346 7.32 -17.40 3.44
C LEU A 346 6.68 -16.29 2.63
N LEU A 347 5.35 -16.27 2.51
CA LEU A 347 4.63 -15.19 1.85
C LEU A 347 4.76 -13.86 2.60
N LEU A 348 4.72 -13.88 3.94
CA LEU A 348 4.91 -12.69 4.74
C LEU A 348 6.32 -12.11 4.57
N LEU A 349 7.34 -12.97 4.51
CA LEU A 349 8.72 -12.58 4.20
C LEU A 349 8.88 -12.06 2.77
N ALA A 350 8.13 -12.59 1.81
CA ALA A 350 8.16 -12.17 0.43
C ALA A 350 7.28 -10.93 0.16
N SER A 351 6.50 -10.47 1.14
CA SER A 351 5.58 -9.36 0.97
C SER A 351 6.29 -8.01 1.06
N PRO A 352 6.38 -7.24 -0.04
CA PRO A 352 6.91 -5.88 0.01
C PRO A 352 6.09 -4.99 0.94
N PHE A 353 4.76 -5.17 0.97
CA PHE A 353 3.88 -4.42 1.87
C PHE A 353 4.24 -4.64 3.34
N ALA A 354 4.51 -5.89 3.75
CA ALA A 354 4.96 -6.18 5.10
C ALA A 354 6.32 -5.55 5.41
N LEU A 355 7.29 -5.69 4.49
CA LEU A 355 8.68 -5.26 4.69
C LEU A 355 8.81 -3.73 4.70
N PHE A 356 8.28 -3.04 3.69
CA PHE A 356 8.43 -1.58 3.57
C PHE A 356 7.63 -0.82 4.61
N MET A 357 6.43 -1.29 4.97
CA MET A 357 5.66 -0.70 6.05
C MET A 357 6.38 -0.88 7.40
N SER A 358 6.96 -2.05 7.65
CA SER A 358 7.69 -2.32 8.88
C SER A 358 9.06 -1.64 8.94
N ALA A 359 9.59 -1.16 7.82
CA ALA A 359 10.79 -0.35 7.78
C ALA A 359 10.55 1.13 8.16
N SER A 360 9.33 1.51 8.47
CA SER A 360 8.89 2.88 8.79
C SER A 360 8.54 3.04 10.28
N TYR A 361 8.19 4.25 10.69
CA TYR A 361 7.74 4.55 12.06
C TYR A 361 6.21 4.53 12.21
N MET A 362 5.49 3.94 11.26
CA MET A 362 4.04 3.90 11.25
C MET A 362 3.46 3.03 12.37
N ASN A 363 2.41 3.51 13.03
CA ASN A 363 1.72 2.82 14.12
C ASN A 363 0.89 1.59 13.67
N HIS A 364 0.83 1.32 12.39
CA HIS A 364 0.17 0.14 11.83
C HIS A 364 0.90 -1.16 12.22
N VAL A 365 2.22 -1.11 12.36
CA VAL A 365 3.04 -2.29 12.65
C VAL A 365 2.85 -2.83 14.07
N PRO A 366 2.84 -2.00 15.12
CA PRO A 366 2.42 -2.46 16.45
C PRO A 366 1.06 -3.17 16.46
N VAL A 367 0.07 -2.63 15.71
CA VAL A 367 -1.25 -3.26 15.62
C VAL A 367 -1.19 -4.60 14.90
N LEU A 368 -0.44 -4.71 13.79
CA LEU A 368 -0.21 -5.97 13.09
C LEU A 368 0.30 -7.05 14.04
N TRP A 369 1.34 -6.71 14.83
CA TRP A 369 1.89 -7.64 15.82
C TRP A 369 0.85 -8.05 16.87
N LEU A 370 0.15 -7.08 17.47
CA LEU A 370 -0.87 -7.31 18.51
C LEU A 370 -2.05 -8.14 17.98
N VAL A 371 -2.51 -7.90 16.77
CA VAL A 371 -3.54 -8.71 16.10
C VAL A 371 -3.03 -10.13 15.85
N SER A 372 -1.77 -10.29 15.45
CA SER A 372 -1.18 -11.62 15.27
C SER A 372 -1.11 -12.40 16.58
N VAL A 373 -0.78 -11.73 17.70
CA VAL A 373 -0.84 -12.33 19.07
C VAL A 373 -2.28 -12.73 19.38
N ALA A 374 -3.24 -11.85 19.16
CA ALA A 374 -4.65 -12.13 19.45
C ALA A 374 -5.16 -13.35 18.66
N LEU A 375 -4.84 -13.45 17.36
CA LEU A 375 -5.20 -14.59 16.52
C LEU A 375 -4.54 -15.88 17.01
N ALA A 376 -3.25 -15.85 17.35
CA ALA A 376 -2.54 -17.02 17.88
C ALA A 376 -3.15 -17.50 19.20
N GLN A 377 -3.48 -16.58 20.09
CA GLN A 377 -4.12 -16.90 21.38
C GLN A 377 -5.58 -17.35 21.20
N LEU A 378 -6.30 -16.83 20.20
CA LEU A 378 -7.64 -17.32 19.88
C LEU A 378 -7.62 -18.80 19.48
N ALA A 379 -6.64 -19.21 18.66
CA ALA A 379 -6.49 -20.61 18.28
C ALA A 379 -6.15 -21.51 19.49
N VAL A 380 -5.26 -21.06 20.38
CA VAL A 380 -4.94 -21.77 21.62
C VAL A 380 -6.16 -21.84 22.54
N TRP A 381 -6.87 -20.73 22.73
CA TRP A 381 -8.08 -20.66 23.54
C TRP A 381 -9.18 -21.62 23.03
N HIS A 382 -9.29 -21.72 21.71
CA HIS A 382 -10.29 -22.59 21.07
C HIS A 382 -10.01 -24.07 21.30
N GLU A 383 -8.74 -24.46 21.33
CA GLU A 383 -8.28 -25.83 21.54
C GLU A 383 -8.09 -26.21 23.05
N ALA A 384 -8.13 -25.20 23.94
CA ALA A 384 -7.82 -25.40 25.35
C ALA A 384 -8.83 -26.34 26.03
N ASP A 385 -8.35 -27.45 26.59
CA ASP A 385 -9.12 -28.40 27.39
C ASP A 385 -9.06 -28.04 28.86
N ASP A 386 -7.98 -27.41 29.32
CA ASP A 386 -7.78 -27.02 30.72
C ASP A 386 -8.12 -25.53 30.96
N ARG A 387 -8.58 -25.26 32.18
CA ARG A 387 -8.97 -23.91 32.64
C ARG A 387 -7.80 -22.92 32.62
N GLY A 388 -6.59 -23.37 32.97
CA GLY A 388 -5.43 -22.50 33.10
C GLY A 388 -4.99 -21.94 31.72
N THR A 389 -4.94 -22.81 30.70
CA THR A 389 -4.61 -22.42 29.32
C THR A 389 -5.69 -21.50 28.73
N ALA A 390 -6.98 -21.81 28.95
CA ALA A 390 -8.08 -20.95 28.47
C ALA A 390 -8.01 -19.54 29.06
N ILE A 391 -7.76 -19.42 30.37
CA ILE A 391 -7.67 -18.13 31.07
C ILE A 391 -6.42 -17.36 30.61
N ARG A 392 -5.24 -18.01 30.54
CA ARG A 392 -4.01 -17.35 30.09
C ARG A 392 -4.11 -16.81 28.67
N SER A 393 -4.63 -17.62 27.75
CA SER A 393 -4.82 -17.20 26.36
C SER A 393 -5.82 -16.06 26.24
N ALA A 394 -6.91 -16.09 27.02
CA ALA A 394 -7.89 -15.01 27.06
C ALA A 394 -7.27 -13.71 27.63
N ALA A 395 -6.48 -13.79 28.70
CA ALA A 395 -5.79 -12.63 29.25
C ALA A 395 -4.81 -12.00 28.24
N LEU A 396 -3.98 -12.81 27.58
CA LEU A 396 -3.04 -12.35 26.57
C LEU A 396 -3.77 -11.74 25.36
N MET A 397 -4.88 -12.34 24.93
CA MET A 397 -5.71 -11.83 23.86
C MET A 397 -6.34 -10.48 24.25
N GLY A 398 -6.84 -10.37 25.47
CA GLY A 398 -7.39 -9.12 26.00
C GLY A 398 -6.34 -8.01 26.05
N LEU A 399 -5.18 -8.28 26.62
CA LEU A 399 -4.05 -7.35 26.66
C LEU A 399 -3.63 -6.91 25.25
N ALA A 400 -3.52 -7.85 24.31
CA ALA A 400 -3.14 -7.54 22.93
C ALA A 400 -4.18 -6.62 22.24
N LEU A 401 -5.47 -6.97 22.33
CA LEU A 401 -6.54 -6.16 21.72
C LEU A 401 -6.69 -4.80 22.40
N GLY A 402 -6.60 -4.73 23.73
CA GLY A 402 -6.64 -3.47 24.48
C GLY A 402 -5.45 -2.56 24.17
N THR A 403 -4.24 -3.13 24.04
CA THR A 403 -3.06 -2.38 23.61
C THR A 403 -3.20 -1.92 22.16
N ALA A 404 -3.74 -2.78 21.27
CA ALA A 404 -4.04 -2.39 19.90
C ALA A 404 -5.05 -1.22 19.85
N ALA A 405 -6.04 -1.19 20.74
CA ALA A 405 -6.97 -0.06 20.88
C ALA A 405 -6.27 1.22 21.32
N ALA A 406 -5.26 1.12 22.19
CA ALA A 406 -4.45 2.27 22.56
C ALA A 406 -3.56 2.80 21.43
N VAL A 407 -3.31 2.00 20.38
CA VAL A 407 -2.53 2.40 19.19
C VAL A 407 -3.46 2.87 18.06
N ARG A 408 -4.45 2.05 17.68
CA ARG A 408 -5.43 2.31 16.61
C ARG A 408 -6.79 1.76 17.05
N PRO A 409 -7.62 2.60 17.69
CA PRO A 409 -8.89 2.16 18.30
C PRO A 409 -9.84 1.47 17.31
N LEU A 410 -9.94 2.00 16.08
CA LEU A 410 -10.85 1.49 15.06
C LEU A 410 -10.44 0.07 14.60
N ASP A 411 -9.16 -0.14 14.28
CA ASP A 411 -8.65 -1.47 13.90
C ASP A 411 -8.90 -2.51 15.01
N ALA A 412 -8.60 -2.13 16.24
CA ALA A 412 -8.80 -3.01 17.40
C ALA A 412 -10.28 -3.35 17.62
N ALA A 413 -11.19 -2.37 17.46
CA ALA A 413 -12.63 -2.58 17.58
C ALA A 413 -13.16 -3.55 16.50
N ILE A 414 -12.69 -3.42 15.26
CA ILE A 414 -13.04 -4.34 14.17
C ILE A 414 -12.61 -5.77 14.51
N VAL A 415 -11.32 -5.94 14.87
CA VAL A 415 -10.76 -7.26 15.17
C VAL A 415 -11.43 -7.89 16.40
N ALA A 416 -11.60 -7.11 17.47
CA ALA A 416 -12.27 -7.57 18.70
C ALA A 416 -13.73 -7.98 18.45
N SER A 417 -14.47 -7.23 17.64
CA SER A 417 -15.85 -7.55 17.28
C SER A 417 -15.96 -8.86 16.52
N VAL A 418 -15.15 -9.05 15.49
CA VAL A 418 -15.19 -10.29 14.69
C VAL A 418 -14.74 -11.51 15.53
N MET A 419 -13.66 -11.37 16.30
CA MET A 419 -13.21 -12.44 17.21
C MET A 419 -14.23 -12.70 18.31
N GLY A 420 -14.82 -11.66 18.88
CA GLY A 420 -15.84 -11.74 19.91
C GLY A 420 -17.09 -12.50 19.45
N VAL A 421 -17.57 -12.23 18.23
CA VAL A 421 -18.68 -13.00 17.64
C VAL A 421 -18.35 -14.49 17.57
N MET A 422 -17.17 -14.85 17.12
CA MET A 422 -16.73 -16.24 17.10
C MET A 422 -16.64 -16.83 18.52
N GLN A 423 -16.11 -16.08 19.49
CA GLN A 423 -16.02 -16.54 20.88
C GLN A 423 -17.39 -16.76 21.52
N LEU A 424 -18.33 -15.85 21.29
CA LEU A 424 -19.70 -15.94 21.83
C LEU A 424 -20.43 -17.22 21.39
N THR A 425 -20.16 -17.73 20.20
CA THR A 425 -20.74 -19.02 19.75
C THR A 425 -20.29 -20.20 20.60
N HIS A 426 -19.14 -20.11 21.29
CA HIS A 426 -18.55 -21.17 22.11
C HIS A 426 -18.80 -21.00 23.61
N VAL A 427 -19.04 -19.76 24.06
CA VAL A 427 -19.26 -19.44 25.48
C VAL A 427 -20.53 -20.12 26.03
N ARG A 428 -21.56 -20.26 25.18
CA ARG A 428 -22.86 -20.83 25.55
C ARG A 428 -22.77 -22.30 26.04
N HIS A 429 -21.67 -22.98 25.76
CA HIS A 429 -21.51 -24.39 26.01
C HIS A 429 -20.45 -24.69 27.08
N SER A 430 -19.81 -23.68 27.71
CA SER A 430 -18.76 -23.89 28.70
C SER A 430 -18.62 -22.71 29.67
N ALA A 431 -18.85 -22.99 30.97
CA ALA A 431 -18.65 -21.99 32.02
C ALA A 431 -17.18 -21.53 32.13
N VAL A 432 -16.22 -22.40 31.81
CA VAL A 432 -14.80 -22.04 31.76
C VAL A 432 -14.54 -21.01 30.70
N ARG A 433 -15.12 -21.15 29.52
CA ARG A 433 -15.01 -20.20 28.42
C ARG A 433 -15.71 -18.87 28.73
N ALA A 434 -16.86 -18.91 29.38
CA ALA A 434 -17.53 -17.69 29.85
C ALA A 434 -16.65 -16.90 30.83
N ARG A 435 -16.06 -17.59 31.82
CA ARG A 435 -15.14 -16.93 32.78
C ARG A 435 -13.88 -16.40 32.09
N SER A 436 -13.30 -17.13 31.13
CA SER A 436 -12.13 -16.69 30.41
C SER A 436 -12.42 -15.45 29.59
N LEU A 437 -13.62 -15.30 29.01
CA LEU A 437 -14.04 -14.09 28.30
C LEU A 437 -14.10 -12.87 29.25
N VAL A 438 -14.58 -13.03 30.47
CA VAL A 438 -14.51 -11.95 31.47
C VAL A 438 -13.07 -11.54 31.75
N VAL A 439 -12.16 -12.52 31.92
CA VAL A 439 -10.72 -12.21 32.08
C VAL A 439 -10.16 -11.47 30.88
N GLN A 440 -10.55 -11.86 29.68
CA GLN A 440 -10.15 -11.15 28.45
C GLN A 440 -10.59 -9.68 28.48
N VAL A 441 -11.85 -9.40 28.82
CA VAL A 441 -12.38 -8.04 28.90
C VAL A 441 -11.65 -7.23 29.97
N VAL A 442 -11.43 -7.80 31.17
CA VAL A 442 -10.71 -7.11 32.26
C VAL A 442 -9.27 -6.81 31.86
N ALA A 443 -8.57 -7.78 31.26
CA ALA A 443 -7.19 -7.59 30.80
C ALA A 443 -7.09 -6.53 29.69
N GLY A 444 -8.06 -6.49 28.77
CA GLY A 444 -8.13 -5.48 27.71
C GLY A 444 -8.53 -4.10 28.21
N ALA A 445 -9.34 -4.03 29.26
CA ALA A 445 -9.77 -2.76 29.83
C ALA A 445 -8.61 -1.95 30.44
N MET A 446 -7.52 -2.58 30.86
CA MET A 446 -6.36 -1.89 31.43
C MET A 446 -5.66 -0.95 30.43
N PRO A 447 -5.19 -1.41 29.26
CA PRO A 447 -4.59 -0.49 28.28
C PRO A 447 -5.61 0.50 27.67
N VAL A 448 -6.88 0.10 27.56
CA VAL A 448 -7.95 1.04 27.15
C VAL A 448 -8.15 2.12 28.21
N GLY A 449 -8.15 1.78 29.48
CA GLY A 449 -8.23 2.75 30.58
C GLY A 449 -7.08 3.77 30.54
N LEU A 450 -5.84 3.32 30.24
CA LEU A 450 -4.70 4.21 30.06
C LEU A 450 -4.91 5.14 28.84
N LEU A 451 -5.44 4.65 27.74
CA LEU A 451 -5.78 5.48 26.59
C LEU A 451 -6.82 6.56 26.97
N LEU A 452 -7.90 6.16 27.63
CA LEU A 452 -8.97 7.09 28.04
C LEU A 452 -8.48 8.14 29.04
N LEU A 453 -7.58 7.76 29.94
CA LEU A 453 -6.91 8.68 30.86
C LEU A 453 -6.02 9.68 30.11
N ALA A 454 -5.24 9.21 29.15
CA ALA A 454 -4.40 10.06 28.31
C ALA A 454 -5.26 11.05 27.50
N ASN A 455 -6.33 10.59 26.87
CA ASN A 455 -7.26 11.45 26.15
C ASN A 455 -7.87 12.51 27.09
N TRP A 456 -8.33 12.11 28.28
CA TRP A 456 -8.90 13.05 29.23
C TRP A 456 -7.87 14.13 29.62
N ARG A 457 -6.61 13.76 29.82
CA ARG A 457 -5.53 14.69 30.18
C ARG A 457 -5.13 15.61 29.04
N THR A 458 -5.24 15.18 27.78
CA THR A 458 -4.82 15.97 26.60
C THR A 458 -5.98 16.75 25.99
N THR A 459 -7.15 16.16 25.83
CA THR A 459 -8.30 16.73 25.11
C THR A 459 -9.42 17.25 26.04
N GLY A 460 -9.34 16.93 27.33
CA GLY A 460 -10.37 17.27 28.34
C GLY A 460 -11.52 16.26 28.46
N ALA A 461 -11.59 15.25 27.58
CA ALA A 461 -12.64 14.22 27.62
C ALA A 461 -12.08 12.84 27.26
N PRO A 462 -12.47 11.76 27.96
CA PRO A 462 -11.91 10.42 27.74
C PRO A 462 -12.14 9.87 26.33
N LEU A 463 -13.31 10.11 25.74
CA LEU A 463 -13.70 9.61 24.42
C LEU A 463 -13.43 10.59 23.28
N ARG A 464 -12.83 11.74 23.57
CA ARG A 464 -12.44 12.70 22.53
C ARG A 464 -11.00 12.42 22.12
N PHE A 465 -10.80 12.07 20.88
CA PHE A 465 -9.47 11.80 20.30
C PHE A 465 -8.82 13.07 19.73
N GLY A 466 -7.52 13.04 19.53
CA GLY A 466 -6.81 14.13 18.88
C GLY A 466 -7.32 14.43 17.46
N TYR A 467 -7.78 13.41 16.75
CA TYR A 467 -8.46 13.58 15.46
C TYR A 467 -9.70 14.48 15.56
N ASP A 468 -10.53 14.30 16.60
CA ASP A 468 -11.72 15.13 16.82
C ASP A 468 -11.36 16.58 17.18
N VAL A 469 -10.20 16.79 17.78
CA VAL A 469 -9.69 18.14 18.09
C VAL A 469 -9.24 18.86 16.82
N LEU A 470 -8.62 18.15 15.87
CA LEU A 470 -8.13 18.75 14.62
C LEU A 470 -9.24 18.91 13.57
N TYR A 471 -10.02 17.89 13.37
CA TYR A 471 -10.96 17.80 12.22
C TYR A 471 -12.44 17.86 12.63
N GLY A 472 -12.74 17.82 13.93
CA GLY A 472 -14.11 17.83 14.40
C GLY A 472 -14.95 16.66 13.87
N SER A 473 -16.21 16.92 13.53
CA SER A 473 -17.15 15.92 12.99
C SER A 473 -16.75 15.41 11.60
N ALA A 474 -15.94 16.13 10.87
CA ALA A 474 -15.45 15.72 9.55
C ALA A 474 -14.54 14.48 9.58
N HIS A 475 -14.04 14.10 10.77
CA HIS A 475 -13.24 12.88 10.93
C HIS A 475 -14.07 11.61 11.17
N GLN A 476 -15.34 11.73 11.47
CA GLN A 476 -16.21 10.59 11.80
C GLN A 476 -16.40 9.64 10.62
N LEU A 477 -16.81 8.40 10.92
CA LEU A 477 -17.21 7.43 9.90
C LEU A 477 -18.57 7.82 9.32
N GLY A 478 -18.77 7.58 8.03
CA GLY A 478 -20.05 7.79 7.36
C GLY A 478 -19.95 8.69 6.13
N PHE A 479 -21.11 9.14 5.68
CA PHE A 479 -21.25 9.91 4.44
C PHE A 479 -21.50 11.39 4.75
N HIS A 480 -20.44 12.16 4.77
CA HIS A 480 -20.43 13.59 5.07
C HIS A 480 -19.30 14.29 4.31
N ALA A 481 -19.19 15.61 4.43
CA ALA A 481 -18.05 16.35 3.90
C ALA A 481 -16.78 15.97 4.69
N ASP A 482 -15.74 15.65 3.97
CA ASP A 482 -14.41 15.41 4.57
C ASP A 482 -13.77 16.74 5.05
N PRO A 483 -12.65 16.70 5.78
CA PRO A 483 -11.98 17.90 6.26
C PRO A 483 -11.57 18.89 5.15
N TYR A 484 -11.47 18.41 3.91
CA TYR A 484 -11.12 19.22 2.73
C TYR A 484 -12.36 19.73 1.97
N GLY A 485 -13.57 19.48 2.49
CA GLY A 485 -14.82 19.92 1.89
C GLY A 485 -15.39 19.01 0.80
N THR A 486 -14.71 17.91 0.46
CA THR A 486 -15.20 16.96 -0.53
C THR A 486 -16.22 16.01 0.09
N GLN A 487 -17.36 15.80 -0.57
CA GLN A 487 -18.40 14.89 -0.07
C GLN A 487 -17.96 13.43 -0.18
N HIS A 488 -17.94 12.73 0.97
CA HIS A 488 -17.80 11.29 1.02
C HIS A 488 -19.17 10.66 0.81
N THR A 489 -19.36 10.01 -0.34
CA THR A 489 -20.65 9.42 -0.75
C THR A 489 -20.57 7.89 -0.74
N PRO A 490 -21.70 7.15 -0.76
CA PRO A 490 -21.69 5.69 -0.95
C PRO A 490 -20.92 5.24 -2.19
N LEU A 491 -20.98 6.01 -3.27
CA LEU A 491 -20.23 5.73 -4.49
C LEU A 491 -18.73 5.89 -4.27
N ARG A 492 -18.29 6.96 -3.59
CA ARG A 492 -16.88 7.17 -3.23
C ARG A 492 -16.37 6.08 -2.29
N ALA A 493 -17.19 5.61 -1.34
CA ALA A 493 -16.88 4.47 -0.48
C ALA A 493 -16.64 3.18 -1.28
N LEU A 494 -17.46 2.92 -2.31
CA LEU A 494 -17.28 1.78 -3.19
C LEU A 494 -15.99 1.90 -4.03
N VAL A 495 -15.65 3.12 -4.47
CA VAL A 495 -14.37 3.41 -5.13
C VAL A 495 -13.19 3.11 -4.20
N PHE A 496 -13.26 3.57 -2.95
CA PHE A 496 -12.21 3.30 -1.97
C PHE A 496 -12.05 1.81 -1.67
N ALA A 497 -13.16 1.08 -1.49
CA ALA A 497 -13.11 -0.36 -1.30
C ALA A 497 -12.46 -1.08 -2.49
N SER A 498 -12.80 -0.68 -3.72
CA SER A 498 -12.19 -1.21 -4.94
C SER A 498 -10.70 -0.86 -5.03
N LYS A 499 -10.34 0.39 -4.69
CA LYS A 499 -8.96 0.85 -4.66
C LYS A 499 -8.14 0.07 -3.64
N TYR A 500 -8.65 -0.13 -2.41
CA TYR A 500 -7.96 -0.91 -1.39
C TYR A 500 -7.66 -2.35 -1.83
N LEU A 501 -8.61 -3.03 -2.47
CA LEU A 501 -8.40 -4.39 -2.97
C LEU A 501 -7.37 -4.41 -4.09
N LEU A 502 -7.44 -3.45 -5.00
CA LEU A 502 -6.53 -3.33 -6.12
C LEU A 502 -5.10 -3.04 -5.66
N GLU A 503 -4.93 -2.08 -4.75
CA GLU A 503 -3.63 -1.76 -4.16
C GLU A 503 -3.06 -2.93 -3.34
N LEU A 504 -3.94 -3.68 -2.65
CA LEU A 504 -3.51 -4.88 -1.95
C LEU A 504 -2.99 -5.95 -2.91
N ASP A 505 -3.68 -6.18 -4.03
CA ASP A 505 -3.25 -7.13 -5.05
C ASP A 505 -1.89 -6.77 -5.63
N VAL A 506 -1.59 -5.47 -5.76
CA VAL A 506 -0.26 -4.99 -6.17
C VAL A 506 0.73 -5.13 -5.02
N ALA A 507 0.46 -4.53 -3.87
CA ALA A 507 1.44 -4.34 -2.80
C ALA A 507 1.75 -5.62 -2.02
N LEU A 508 0.81 -6.58 -1.92
CA LEU A 508 0.98 -7.77 -1.09
C LEU A 508 2.17 -8.61 -1.51
N LEU A 509 2.30 -8.90 -2.80
CA LEU A 509 3.35 -9.75 -3.35
C LEU A 509 4.05 -9.13 -4.57
N GLU A 510 3.52 -8.02 -5.09
CA GLU A 510 3.93 -7.39 -6.36
C GLU A 510 4.06 -8.40 -7.51
N SER A 511 3.18 -9.38 -7.48
CA SER A 511 3.13 -10.51 -8.38
C SER A 511 2.10 -10.24 -9.49
N PRO A 512 2.33 -10.77 -10.69
CA PRO A 512 1.30 -10.76 -11.73
C PRO A 512 0.07 -11.63 -11.41
N LEU A 513 0.08 -12.38 -10.29
CA LEU A 513 -1.07 -13.15 -9.84
C LEU A 513 -1.79 -12.39 -8.71
N PRO A 514 -3.02 -11.88 -8.92
CA PRO A 514 -3.74 -11.12 -7.91
C PRO A 514 -4.13 -12.00 -6.71
N ALA A 515 -3.83 -11.51 -5.50
CA ALA A 515 -4.06 -12.24 -4.26
C ALA A 515 -5.55 -12.53 -4.02
N VAL A 516 -6.42 -11.55 -4.34
CA VAL A 516 -7.88 -11.70 -4.22
C VAL A 516 -8.39 -12.83 -5.12
N ALA A 517 -7.90 -12.92 -6.36
CA ALA A 517 -8.28 -14.00 -7.27
C ALA A 517 -7.85 -15.39 -6.74
N VAL A 518 -6.66 -15.47 -6.14
CA VAL A 518 -6.17 -16.71 -5.49
C VAL A 518 -7.09 -17.13 -4.34
N ILE A 519 -7.49 -16.18 -3.49
CA ILE A 519 -8.41 -16.42 -2.37
C ILE A 519 -9.76 -16.90 -2.91
N VAL A 520 -10.33 -16.19 -3.88
CA VAL A 520 -11.61 -16.55 -4.50
C VAL A 520 -11.56 -17.96 -5.11
N ALA A 521 -10.52 -18.24 -5.90
CA ALA A 521 -10.35 -19.57 -6.51
C ALA A 521 -10.25 -20.69 -5.44
N GLY A 522 -9.46 -20.44 -4.38
CA GLY A 522 -9.25 -21.44 -3.32
C GLY A 522 -10.49 -21.71 -2.47
N LEU A 523 -11.23 -20.69 -2.10
CA LEU A 523 -12.31 -20.81 -1.10
C LEU A 523 -13.69 -20.96 -1.72
N PHE A 524 -14.05 -20.10 -2.69
CA PHE A 524 -15.39 -20.06 -3.21
C PHE A 524 -15.63 -21.08 -4.34
N VAL A 525 -14.66 -21.19 -5.27
CA VAL A 525 -14.76 -22.14 -6.38
C VAL A 525 -14.70 -23.57 -5.88
N MET A 526 -13.85 -23.87 -4.91
CA MET A 526 -13.71 -25.21 -4.33
C MET A 526 -14.76 -25.53 -3.25
N ARG A 527 -15.58 -24.56 -2.82
CA ARG A 527 -16.62 -24.69 -1.80
C ARG A 527 -16.14 -25.34 -0.49
N ARG A 528 -14.87 -25.16 -0.13
CA ARG A 528 -14.23 -25.77 1.03
C ARG A 528 -13.75 -24.69 2.02
N THR A 529 -14.63 -24.28 2.92
CA THR A 529 -14.32 -23.31 3.96
C THR A 529 -14.35 -23.90 5.34
N SER A 530 -13.34 -23.64 6.15
CA SER A 530 -13.31 -23.93 7.57
C SER A 530 -13.87 -22.76 8.40
N ARG A 531 -14.08 -22.97 9.70
CA ARG A 531 -14.42 -21.89 10.64
C ARG A 531 -13.36 -20.77 10.66
N TRP A 532 -12.09 -21.14 10.50
CA TRP A 532 -10.97 -20.20 10.46
C TRP A 532 -10.97 -19.38 9.18
N ASP A 533 -11.28 -19.99 8.03
CA ASP A 533 -11.47 -19.27 6.78
C ASP A 533 -12.59 -18.22 6.90
N LYS A 534 -13.71 -18.60 7.54
CA LYS A 534 -14.83 -17.68 7.81
C LYS A 534 -14.42 -16.51 8.71
N LEU A 535 -13.64 -16.77 9.77
CA LEU A 535 -13.08 -15.74 10.64
C LEU A 535 -12.19 -14.76 9.86
N LEU A 536 -11.22 -15.29 9.09
CA LEU A 536 -10.30 -14.47 8.33
C LEU A 536 -11.01 -13.65 7.24
N LEU A 537 -11.99 -14.26 6.55
CA LEU A 537 -12.82 -13.52 5.59
C LEU A 537 -13.67 -12.45 6.25
N ALA A 538 -14.22 -12.73 7.43
CA ALA A 538 -14.98 -11.76 8.20
C ALA A 538 -14.09 -10.58 8.67
N LEU A 539 -12.85 -10.84 9.07
CA LEU A 539 -11.87 -9.79 9.39
C LEU A 539 -11.58 -8.90 8.18
N VAL A 540 -11.30 -9.51 7.03
CA VAL A 540 -11.07 -8.79 5.78
C VAL A 540 -12.29 -7.96 5.38
N ALA A 541 -13.48 -8.56 5.41
CA ALA A 541 -14.72 -7.87 5.05
C ALA A 541 -15.04 -6.72 6.01
N ALA A 542 -14.92 -6.94 7.32
CA ALA A 542 -15.19 -5.91 8.31
C ALA A 542 -14.21 -4.74 8.19
N GLN A 543 -12.92 -5.02 7.95
CA GLN A 543 -11.92 -3.99 7.73
C GLN A 543 -12.24 -3.18 6.48
N LEU A 544 -12.51 -3.86 5.36
CA LEU A 544 -12.82 -3.23 4.09
C LEU A 544 -14.08 -2.35 4.17
N VAL A 545 -15.16 -2.87 4.76
CA VAL A 545 -16.42 -2.13 4.93
C VAL A 545 -16.23 -0.91 5.83
N THR A 546 -15.52 -1.08 6.95
CA THR A 546 -15.33 0.03 7.89
C THR A 546 -14.49 1.14 7.27
N TYR A 547 -13.40 0.81 6.59
CA TYR A 547 -12.58 1.83 5.94
C TYR A 547 -13.16 2.36 4.62
N ALA A 548 -14.10 1.66 3.99
CA ALA A 548 -14.89 2.24 2.92
C ALA A 548 -15.81 3.37 3.43
N LEU A 549 -16.24 3.32 4.70
CA LEU A 549 -16.99 4.39 5.36
C LEU A 549 -16.10 5.54 5.88
N TYR A 550 -14.79 5.41 5.78
CA TYR A 550 -13.85 6.43 6.21
C TYR A 550 -13.47 7.34 5.02
N TRP A 551 -13.44 8.63 5.25
CA TRP A 551 -13.29 9.66 4.21
C TRP A 551 -11.93 9.69 3.50
N HIS A 552 -10.88 9.18 4.15
CA HIS A 552 -9.51 9.20 3.64
C HIS A 552 -9.16 7.90 2.95
N GLU A 553 -8.52 7.96 1.77
CA GLU A 553 -8.17 6.78 0.98
C GLU A 553 -7.02 5.95 1.55
N GLY A 554 -6.20 6.49 2.47
CA GLY A 554 -5.20 5.75 3.24
C GLY A 554 -4.07 5.11 2.44
N GLU A 555 -3.76 5.61 1.25
CA GLU A 555 -2.64 5.13 0.47
C GLU A 555 -1.30 5.58 1.09
N PHE A 556 -0.47 4.63 1.45
CA PHE A 556 0.92 4.85 1.83
C PHE A 556 1.66 3.51 1.83
N ARG A 557 2.56 3.30 0.88
CA ARG A 557 3.30 2.04 0.65
C ARG A 557 2.39 0.84 0.39
N GLY A 558 1.16 1.09 0.01
CA GLY A 558 0.06 0.18 -0.16
C GLY A 558 -1.17 0.62 0.65
N PRO A 559 -2.24 -0.17 0.70
CA PRO A 559 -3.48 0.17 1.40
C PRO A 559 -3.30 0.04 2.91
N ARG A 560 -2.67 1.05 3.54
CA ARG A 560 -2.25 1.01 4.95
C ARG A 560 -3.38 0.68 5.93
N PHE A 561 -4.61 1.04 5.60
CA PHE A 561 -5.77 0.75 6.45
C PHE A 561 -6.15 -0.74 6.46
N LEU A 562 -5.68 -1.52 5.50
CA LEU A 562 -5.84 -2.98 5.53
C LEU A 562 -4.66 -3.70 6.21
N TYR A 563 -3.66 -2.97 6.72
CA TYR A 563 -2.43 -3.58 7.23
C TYR A 563 -2.65 -4.44 8.48
N SER A 564 -3.59 -4.09 9.34
CA SER A 564 -3.96 -4.90 10.51
C SER A 564 -4.59 -6.25 10.11
N ALA A 565 -5.22 -6.34 8.93
CA ALA A 565 -5.75 -7.57 8.36
C ALA A 565 -4.74 -8.36 7.53
N LEU A 566 -3.50 -7.89 7.38
CA LEU A 566 -2.45 -8.56 6.59
C LEU A 566 -2.27 -10.04 6.95
N PRO A 567 -2.31 -10.47 8.23
CA PRO A 567 -2.24 -11.89 8.56
C PRO A 567 -3.37 -12.69 7.93
N ALA A 568 -4.59 -12.13 7.86
CA ALA A 568 -5.73 -12.80 7.25
C ALA A 568 -5.53 -12.99 5.75
N PHE A 569 -5.08 -11.96 5.03
CA PHE A 569 -4.80 -12.05 3.60
C PHE A 569 -3.70 -13.08 3.30
N VAL A 570 -2.58 -13.01 4.00
CA VAL A 570 -1.45 -13.92 3.80
C VAL A 570 -1.85 -15.38 4.08
N LEU A 571 -2.63 -15.62 5.13
CA LEU A 571 -3.11 -16.95 5.49
C LEU A 571 -4.08 -17.51 4.45
N LEU A 572 -5.01 -16.71 3.96
CA LEU A 572 -5.96 -17.12 2.94
C LEU A 572 -5.26 -17.41 1.60
N VAL A 573 -4.31 -16.57 1.18
CA VAL A 573 -3.49 -16.80 -0.02
C VAL A 573 -2.65 -18.07 0.13
N ALA A 574 -1.98 -18.25 1.28
CA ALA A 574 -1.17 -19.44 1.55
C ALA A 574 -2.00 -20.74 1.52
N ARG A 575 -3.24 -20.67 2.00
CA ARG A 575 -4.13 -21.82 2.09
C ARG A 575 -4.72 -22.24 0.74
N ALA A 576 -4.99 -21.30 -0.16
CA ALA A 576 -5.71 -21.54 -1.40
C ALA A 576 -5.07 -22.65 -2.28
N PRO A 577 -3.76 -22.68 -2.55
CA PRO A 577 -3.13 -23.74 -3.33
C PRO A 577 -3.33 -25.13 -2.73
N PHE A 578 -3.29 -25.26 -1.40
CA PHE A 578 -3.50 -26.55 -0.72
C PHE A 578 -4.96 -27.00 -0.81
N LEU A 579 -5.92 -26.08 -0.78
CA LEU A 579 -7.34 -26.41 -0.99
C LEU A 579 -7.57 -26.90 -2.41
N VAL A 580 -7.04 -26.21 -3.41
CA VAL A 580 -7.14 -26.60 -4.81
C VAL A 580 -6.45 -27.95 -5.02
N ALA A 581 -5.26 -28.15 -4.48
CA ALA A 581 -4.51 -29.38 -4.58
C ALA A 581 -5.22 -30.57 -3.89
N ALA A 582 -5.94 -30.34 -2.78
CA ALA A 582 -6.71 -31.36 -2.10
C ALA A 582 -8.01 -31.74 -2.84
N ALA A 583 -8.55 -30.82 -3.65
CA ALA A 583 -9.78 -31.03 -4.42
C ALA A 583 -9.52 -31.59 -5.82
N THR A 584 -8.28 -31.54 -6.31
CA THR A 584 -7.90 -31.87 -7.68
C THR A 584 -6.89 -33.03 -7.71
N ARG A 585 -6.67 -33.61 -8.90
CA ARG A 585 -5.71 -34.68 -9.15
C ARG A 585 -4.79 -34.34 -10.32
N GLY A 586 -3.78 -35.16 -10.53
CA GLY A 586 -2.90 -35.10 -11.70
C GLY A 586 -2.30 -33.71 -11.96
N THR A 587 -2.48 -33.19 -13.14
CA THR A 587 -1.93 -31.93 -13.61
C THR A 587 -2.40 -30.72 -12.76
N MET A 588 -3.70 -30.67 -12.42
CA MET A 588 -4.25 -29.55 -11.64
C MET A 588 -3.66 -29.47 -10.23
N ARG A 589 -3.53 -30.61 -9.54
CA ARG A 589 -2.90 -30.65 -8.21
C ARG A 589 -1.47 -30.10 -8.25
N ARG A 590 -0.68 -30.50 -9.25
CA ARG A 590 0.70 -30.05 -9.42
C ARG A 590 0.75 -28.56 -9.73
N ALA A 591 -0.09 -28.10 -10.66
CA ALA A 591 -0.17 -26.69 -11.04
C ALA A 591 -0.57 -25.79 -9.85
N ALA A 592 -1.54 -26.21 -9.07
CA ALA A 592 -1.98 -25.48 -7.88
C ALA A 592 -0.84 -25.26 -6.87
N LEU A 593 0.02 -26.27 -6.66
CA LEU A 593 1.16 -26.16 -5.74
C LEU A 593 2.33 -25.37 -6.35
N LEU A 594 2.41 -25.24 -7.66
CA LEU A 594 3.50 -24.57 -8.36
C LEU A 594 3.20 -23.09 -8.64
N VAL A 595 1.93 -22.70 -8.82
CA VAL A 595 1.54 -21.37 -9.31
C VAL A 595 1.96 -20.26 -8.35
N LEU A 596 1.79 -20.44 -7.04
CA LEU A 596 2.11 -19.42 -6.05
C LEU A 596 3.63 -19.20 -5.86
N PRO A 597 4.47 -20.24 -5.76
CA PRO A 597 5.92 -20.07 -5.83
C PRO A 597 6.40 -19.37 -7.10
N LEU A 598 5.85 -19.73 -8.26
CA LEU A 598 6.17 -19.07 -9.53
C LEU A 598 5.76 -17.58 -9.50
N ALA A 599 4.59 -17.28 -8.93
CA ALA A 599 4.11 -15.91 -8.80
C ALA A 599 5.03 -15.04 -7.94
N VAL A 600 5.49 -15.57 -6.81
CA VAL A 600 6.46 -14.89 -5.92
C VAL A 600 7.78 -14.67 -6.66
N VAL A 601 8.33 -15.72 -7.31
CA VAL A 601 9.58 -15.60 -8.08
C VAL A 601 9.42 -14.59 -9.22
N ALA A 602 8.29 -14.60 -9.94
CA ALA A 602 8.04 -13.65 -11.02
C ALA A 602 7.97 -12.21 -10.51
N GLY A 603 7.28 -11.95 -9.39
CA GLY A 603 7.22 -10.64 -8.76
C GLY A 603 8.61 -10.13 -8.39
N TRP A 604 9.41 -10.94 -7.71
CA TRP A 604 10.76 -10.56 -7.29
C TRP A 604 11.77 -10.46 -8.44
N SER A 605 11.58 -11.19 -9.53
CA SER A 605 12.45 -11.13 -10.72
C SER A 605 12.06 -10.04 -11.71
N ALA A 606 10.89 -9.44 -11.58
CA ALA A 606 10.43 -8.32 -12.40
C ALA A 606 11.12 -6.99 -12.02
N TRP A 607 12.43 -7.03 -11.84
CA TRP A 607 13.31 -5.95 -11.36
C TRP A 607 13.31 -4.69 -12.24
N THR A 608 12.75 -4.77 -13.43
CA THR A 608 12.58 -3.64 -14.37
C THR A 608 11.27 -2.87 -14.15
N LEU A 609 10.30 -3.46 -13.42
CA LEU A 609 9.03 -2.80 -13.09
C LEU A 609 9.19 -1.94 -11.84
N GLU A 610 8.71 -0.70 -11.87
CA GLU A 610 8.65 0.16 -10.68
C GLU A 610 7.83 -0.47 -9.56
N ALA A 611 6.80 -1.22 -9.93
CA ALA A 611 5.94 -1.97 -9.00
C ALA A 611 6.58 -3.26 -8.46
N SER A 612 7.82 -3.61 -8.81
CA SER A 612 8.49 -4.78 -8.23
C SER A 612 9.16 -4.43 -6.90
N PRO A 613 9.44 -5.42 -6.02
CA PRO A 613 10.21 -5.18 -4.80
C PRO A 613 11.56 -4.49 -5.05
N VAL A 614 12.25 -4.87 -6.11
CA VAL A 614 13.52 -4.26 -6.51
C VAL A 614 13.30 -2.86 -7.11
N GLY A 615 12.24 -2.66 -7.86
CA GLY A 615 11.82 -1.34 -8.36
C GLY A 615 11.52 -0.39 -7.20
N ARG A 616 10.78 -0.84 -6.18
CA ARG A 616 10.54 -0.08 -4.95
C ARG A 616 11.82 0.26 -4.20
N LEU A 617 12.74 -0.69 -4.07
CA LEU A 617 14.04 -0.41 -3.49
C LEU A 617 14.74 0.72 -4.23
N ARG A 618 14.75 0.71 -5.56
CA ARG A 618 15.34 1.78 -6.38
C ARG A 618 14.62 3.10 -6.24
N MET A 619 13.29 3.09 -6.22
CA MET A 619 12.46 4.28 -6.07
C MET A 619 12.73 4.98 -4.72
N TYR A 620 12.91 4.21 -3.65
CA TYR A 620 13.19 4.76 -2.33
C TYR A 620 14.68 5.01 -2.06
N LEU A 621 15.60 4.32 -2.76
CA LEU A 621 17.04 4.61 -2.70
C LEU A 621 17.31 5.97 -3.34
N GLY A 622 17.52 6.98 -2.52
CA GLY A 622 17.82 8.35 -2.97
C GLY A 622 16.60 9.25 -3.16
N ALA A 623 15.38 8.73 -3.07
CA ALA A 623 14.17 9.52 -2.99
C ALA A 623 13.83 9.78 -1.53
N SER A 624 14.52 10.69 -0.91
CA SER A 624 14.15 11.15 0.43
C SER A 624 13.92 12.65 0.44
N PRO A 625 12.80 13.13 -0.07
CA PRO A 625 12.53 14.56 -0.07
C PRO A 625 12.41 15.16 1.34
N MET A 626 12.03 14.37 2.35
CA MET A 626 11.82 14.88 3.70
C MET A 626 13.07 14.85 4.58
N THR A 627 14.20 14.36 4.11
CA THR A 627 15.34 14.05 4.97
C THR A 627 16.69 14.52 4.43
N ARG A 628 16.69 15.51 3.54
CA ARG A 628 17.95 16.15 3.09
C ARG A 628 18.61 17.01 4.20
N LEU A 629 17.92 17.18 5.33
CA LEU A 629 18.47 17.84 6.51
C LEU A 629 19.10 16.81 7.45
N ASP A 630 20.42 16.86 7.58
CA ASP A 630 21.15 16.19 8.65
C ASP A 630 21.70 17.27 9.59
N PRO A 631 20.98 17.59 10.70
CA PRO A 631 21.39 18.65 11.63
C PRO A 631 22.78 18.42 12.19
N ALA A 632 23.09 17.17 12.54
CA ALA A 632 24.38 16.85 13.13
C ALA A 632 25.55 17.08 12.15
N LYS A 633 25.31 16.87 10.85
CA LYS A 633 26.29 17.16 9.80
C LYS A 633 26.44 18.67 9.62
N ILE A 634 25.32 19.39 9.49
CA ILE A 634 25.31 20.84 9.27
C ILE A 634 25.97 21.56 10.45
N GLU A 635 25.64 21.18 11.67
CA GLU A 635 26.19 21.78 12.87
C GLU A 635 27.71 21.56 12.98
N ARG A 636 28.20 20.38 12.59
CA ARG A 636 29.64 20.09 12.59
C ARG A 636 30.37 20.82 11.46
N GLU A 637 29.85 20.78 10.25
CA GLU A 637 30.52 21.36 9.07
C GLU A 637 30.56 22.88 9.10
N ALA A 638 29.47 23.52 9.57
CA ALA A 638 29.37 24.97 9.70
C ALA A 638 29.79 25.48 11.10
N ALA A 639 30.24 24.59 12.02
CA ALA A 639 30.59 24.92 13.39
C ALA A 639 29.55 25.77 14.13
N LEU A 640 28.26 25.46 13.90
CA LEU A 640 27.15 26.26 14.45
C LEU A 640 27.12 26.23 15.97
N ARG A 641 27.03 27.42 16.54
CA ARG A 641 26.83 27.63 18.00
C ARG A 641 25.88 28.80 18.21
N ASN A 642 24.98 28.65 19.16
CA ASN A 642 23.98 29.69 19.50
C ASN A 642 23.29 30.22 18.21
N ALA A 643 22.75 29.32 17.41
CA ALA A 643 22.22 29.63 16.08
C ALA A 643 20.72 29.40 15.99
N LEU A 644 20.08 30.15 15.11
CA LEU A 644 18.71 29.95 14.64
C LEU A 644 18.77 29.66 13.15
N VAL A 645 18.20 28.52 12.73
CA VAL A 645 18.22 28.06 11.35
C VAL A 645 16.79 28.02 10.80
N PHE A 646 16.51 28.88 9.84
CA PHE A 646 15.26 28.89 9.08
C PHE A 646 15.33 27.84 7.99
N VAL A 647 14.42 26.89 8.01
CA VAL A 647 14.35 25.80 7.05
C VAL A 647 13.28 26.09 6.01
N SER A 648 13.68 26.15 4.76
CA SER A 648 12.75 26.35 3.65
C SER A 648 11.96 25.05 3.39
N GLU A 649 10.64 25.19 3.36
CA GLU A 649 9.70 24.12 3.03
C GLU A 649 9.30 24.17 1.54
N SER A 650 8.53 23.18 1.11
CA SER A 650 7.84 23.24 -0.18
C SER A 650 6.91 24.46 -0.21
N TRP A 651 6.64 24.92 -1.42
CA TRP A 651 5.76 26.08 -1.62
C TRP A 651 4.38 25.89 -0.95
N GLU A 652 3.80 24.70 -1.09
CA GLU A 652 2.51 24.38 -0.50
C GLU A 652 2.55 24.42 1.03
N ALA A 653 3.56 23.78 1.63
CA ALA A 653 3.73 23.75 3.07
C ALA A 653 4.01 25.16 3.63
N GLN A 654 4.86 25.94 2.97
CA GLN A 654 5.14 27.32 3.35
C GLN A 654 3.88 28.19 3.26
N SER A 655 3.10 28.07 2.18
CA SER A 655 1.82 28.79 2.02
C SER A 655 0.83 28.46 3.13
N LEU A 656 0.71 27.18 3.47
CA LEU A 656 -0.13 26.72 4.58
C LEU A 656 0.28 27.36 5.92
N ARG A 657 1.58 27.38 6.22
CA ARG A 657 2.10 28.00 7.47
C ARG A 657 1.84 29.49 7.50
N ARG A 658 2.02 30.17 6.39
CA ARG A 658 1.76 31.63 6.28
C ARG A 658 0.27 31.94 6.47
N LEU A 659 -0.63 31.12 5.95
CA LEU A 659 -2.08 31.24 6.24
C LEU A 659 -2.38 31.05 7.72
N TRP A 660 -1.74 30.09 8.40
CA TRP A 660 -1.89 29.92 9.85
C TRP A 660 -1.34 31.11 10.65
N ALA A 661 -0.19 31.67 10.24
CA ALA A 661 0.34 32.90 10.81
C ALA A 661 -0.61 34.09 10.63
N LEU A 662 -1.38 34.11 9.57
CA LEU A 662 -2.49 35.04 9.33
C LEU A 662 -3.77 34.70 10.10
N HIS A 663 -3.75 33.72 11.00
CA HIS A 663 -4.89 33.25 11.80
C HIS A 663 -6.06 32.68 10.96
N ILE A 664 -5.79 32.17 9.78
CA ILE A 664 -6.77 31.40 9.01
C ILE A 664 -6.92 30.00 9.62
N ASP A 665 -8.16 29.55 9.75
CA ASP A 665 -8.43 28.19 10.26
C ASP A 665 -7.77 27.13 9.38
N ARG A 666 -7.33 26.02 10.01
CA ARG A 666 -6.62 24.95 9.30
C ARG A 666 -7.44 24.33 8.17
N GLY A 667 -8.71 24.10 8.40
CA GLY A 667 -9.61 23.51 7.40
C GLY A 667 -9.83 24.46 6.22
N ASP A 668 -9.99 25.75 6.48
CA ASP A 668 -10.13 26.78 5.44
C ASP A 668 -8.85 26.90 4.61
N ALA A 669 -7.68 26.94 5.28
CA ALA A 669 -6.39 27.01 4.62
C ALA A 669 -6.14 25.81 3.68
N LEU A 670 -6.39 24.59 4.16
CA LEU A 670 -6.24 23.37 3.36
C LEU A 670 -7.21 23.34 2.18
N ARG A 671 -8.48 23.73 2.39
CA ARG A 671 -9.47 23.78 1.28
C ARG A 671 -9.06 24.78 0.20
N MET A 672 -8.60 25.94 0.61
CA MET A 672 -8.14 26.97 -0.34
C MET A 672 -6.93 26.50 -1.14
N LEU A 673 -5.92 25.90 -0.50
CA LEU A 673 -4.74 25.38 -1.17
C LEU A 673 -5.08 24.26 -2.15
N ALA A 674 -5.97 23.36 -1.79
CA ALA A 674 -6.34 22.21 -2.65
C ALA A 674 -7.14 22.62 -3.90
N SER A 675 -7.81 23.78 -3.88
CA SER A 675 -8.74 24.19 -4.94
C SER A 675 -8.30 25.42 -5.74
N THR A 676 -7.12 26.00 -5.45
CA THR A 676 -6.74 27.32 -5.96
C THR A 676 -5.44 27.27 -6.76
N HIS A 677 -5.35 28.13 -7.77
CA HIS A 677 -4.11 28.31 -8.53
C HIS A 677 -2.98 28.81 -7.61
N PRO A 678 -1.78 28.21 -7.64
CA PRO A 678 -0.68 28.57 -6.74
C PRO A 678 -0.32 30.05 -6.74
N CYS A 679 -0.28 30.70 -7.90
CA CYS A 679 0.06 32.12 -8.00
C CYS A 679 -1.02 33.03 -7.44
N ALA A 680 -2.29 32.64 -7.53
CA ALA A 680 -3.40 33.36 -6.88
C ALA A 680 -3.24 33.31 -5.36
N MET A 681 -2.94 32.14 -4.82
CA MET A 681 -2.70 31.96 -3.39
C MET A 681 -1.52 32.78 -2.90
N ARG A 682 -0.40 32.74 -3.64
CA ARG A 682 0.77 33.58 -3.33
C ARG A 682 0.41 35.06 -3.26
N GLN A 683 -0.31 35.58 -4.22
CA GLN A 683 -0.75 36.97 -4.27
C GLN A 683 -1.63 37.30 -3.07
N ALA A 684 -2.63 36.49 -2.77
CA ALA A 684 -3.54 36.69 -1.66
C ALA A 684 -2.83 36.72 -0.31
N ILE A 685 -1.86 35.84 -0.08
CA ILE A 685 -1.03 35.81 1.14
C ILE A 685 -0.20 37.09 1.25
N LEU A 686 0.50 37.50 0.17
CA LEU A 686 1.33 38.68 0.16
C LEU A 686 0.54 39.99 0.41
N ASP A 687 -0.68 40.08 -0.10
CA ASP A 687 -1.53 41.27 0.08
C ASP A 687 -2.00 41.37 1.54
N GLU A 688 -2.32 40.26 2.19
CA GLU A 688 -2.69 40.25 3.63
C GLU A 688 -1.48 40.51 4.56
N GLU A 689 -0.29 40.01 4.22
CA GLU A 689 0.93 40.23 4.99
C GLU A 689 1.37 41.71 4.95
N ARG A 690 1.08 42.43 3.89
CA ARG A 690 1.34 43.87 3.77
C ARG A 690 0.42 44.70 4.68
N THR A 691 -0.67 44.14 5.16
CA THR A 691 -1.67 44.84 5.98
C THR A 691 -2.00 44.06 7.26
N PRO A 692 -1.02 43.77 8.14
CA PRO A 692 -1.20 42.83 9.27
C PRO A 692 -2.24 43.30 10.30
N ALA A 693 -2.47 44.60 10.44
CA ALA A 693 -3.41 45.15 11.43
C ALA A 693 -4.90 44.86 11.08
N ARG A 694 -5.21 44.42 9.86
CA ARG A 694 -6.58 44.25 9.38
C ARG A 694 -7.03 42.80 9.51
N GLN A 695 -7.31 42.35 10.73
CA GLN A 695 -7.73 40.96 10.99
C GLN A 695 -9.17 40.65 10.55
N GLU A 696 -10.08 41.62 10.79
CA GLU A 696 -11.50 41.41 10.48
C GLU A 696 -11.77 41.24 8.98
N GLY A 697 -12.52 40.24 8.61
CA GLY A 697 -12.84 39.93 7.21
C GLY A 697 -11.69 39.41 6.35
N ARG A 698 -10.57 38.96 6.96
CA ARG A 698 -9.38 38.49 6.24
C ARG A 698 -9.68 37.31 5.33
N LEU A 699 -10.40 36.30 5.82
CA LEU A 699 -10.78 35.12 5.01
C LEU A 699 -11.55 35.55 3.75
N ALA A 700 -12.53 36.44 3.91
CA ALA A 700 -13.34 36.94 2.79
C ALA A 700 -12.50 37.73 1.75
N ARG A 701 -11.47 38.48 2.17
CA ARG A 701 -10.58 39.17 1.26
C ARG A 701 -9.66 38.21 0.50
N ILE A 702 -9.11 37.21 1.20
CA ILE A 702 -8.34 36.14 0.55
C ILE A 702 -9.19 35.46 -0.51
N GLU A 703 -10.41 35.03 -0.16
CA GLU A 703 -11.33 34.40 -1.11
C GLU A 703 -11.71 35.32 -2.29
N ALA A 704 -11.85 36.61 -2.05
CA ALA A 704 -12.11 37.59 -3.12
C ALA A 704 -10.93 37.69 -4.09
N THR A 705 -9.70 37.77 -3.57
CA THR A 705 -8.47 37.75 -4.41
C THR A 705 -8.37 36.47 -5.23
N LEU A 706 -8.65 35.31 -4.60
CA LEU A 706 -8.62 34.03 -5.30
C LEU A 706 -9.66 33.95 -6.42
N LYS A 707 -10.87 34.46 -6.19
CA LYS A 707 -11.95 34.48 -7.19
C LYS A 707 -11.68 35.46 -8.35
N SER A 708 -10.95 36.54 -8.09
CA SER A 708 -10.62 37.55 -9.09
C SER A 708 -9.41 37.18 -9.95
N TYR A 709 -8.67 36.14 -9.59
CA TYR A 709 -7.48 35.71 -10.32
C TYR A 709 -7.84 35.12 -11.68
N ASP A 710 -7.24 35.62 -12.73
CA ASP A 710 -7.38 35.04 -14.08
C ASP A 710 -6.39 33.89 -14.25
N PRO A 711 -6.87 32.62 -14.31
CA PRO A 711 -5.99 31.45 -14.47
C PRO A 711 -5.27 31.39 -15.82
N LEU A 712 -5.70 32.21 -16.81
CA LEU A 712 -5.05 32.32 -18.13
C LEU A 712 -4.01 33.44 -18.17
N ALA A 713 -3.92 34.25 -17.12
CA ALA A 713 -2.90 35.28 -17.03
C ALA A 713 -1.50 34.65 -16.93
N THR A 714 -0.52 35.24 -17.60
CA THR A 714 0.88 34.79 -17.47
C THR A 714 1.35 34.98 -16.04
N PRO A 715 1.77 33.90 -15.34
CA PRO A 715 2.27 34.00 -13.98
C PRO A 715 3.48 34.95 -13.91
N SER A 716 3.62 35.68 -12.82
CA SER A 716 4.80 36.51 -12.58
C SER A 716 6.08 35.65 -12.47
N GLU A 717 7.21 36.20 -12.90
CA GLU A 717 8.52 35.52 -12.79
C GLU A 717 8.80 35.08 -11.34
N ALA A 718 8.43 35.89 -10.35
CA ALA A 718 8.57 35.56 -8.95
C ALA A 718 7.72 34.36 -8.54
N CYS A 719 6.50 34.23 -9.06
CA CYS A 719 5.69 33.04 -8.80
C CYS A 719 6.27 31.79 -9.48
N ILE A 720 6.75 31.92 -10.70
CA ILE A 720 7.40 30.82 -11.43
C ILE A 720 8.66 30.37 -10.67
N ALA A 721 9.48 31.31 -10.19
CA ALA A 721 10.67 31.02 -9.41
C ALA A 721 10.34 30.26 -8.12
N ASP A 722 9.31 30.70 -7.38
CA ASP A 722 8.86 30.03 -6.16
C ASP A 722 8.37 28.60 -6.47
N LEU A 723 7.58 28.39 -7.52
CA LEU A 723 7.08 27.08 -7.92
C LEU A 723 8.19 26.15 -8.43
N LEU A 724 9.19 26.68 -9.13
CA LEU A 724 10.33 25.90 -9.60
C LEU A 724 11.26 25.49 -8.46
N SER A 725 11.35 26.30 -7.40
CA SER A 725 12.10 25.95 -6.18
C SER A 725 11.44 24.83 -5.38
N ASP A 726 10.13 24.65 -5.55
CA ASP A 726 9.32 23.67 -4.84
C ASP A 726 9.69 22.20 -5.14
N GLY A 727 10.07 21.91 -6.39
CA GLY A 727 10.43 20.54 -6.81
C GLY A 727 11.67 19.96 -6.11
N GLU A 728 12.41 20.75 -5.34
CA GLU A 728 13.64 20.38 -4.63
C GLU A 728 13.55 20.66 -3.12
N GLY A 729 12.33 20.82 -2.59
CA GLY A 729 12.06 21.22 -1.22
C GLY A 729 12.84 20.46 -0.15
N VAL A 730 13.32 21.20 0.83
CA VAL A 730 13.97 20.68 2.02
C VAL A 730 12.92 20.18 3.01
N ALA A 731 13.33 19.23 3.86
CA ALA A 731 12.52 18.58 4.86
C ALA A 731 11.61 19.55 5.65
N THR A 732 10.34 19.41 5.42
CA THR A 732 9.23 20.17 6.00
C THR A 732 9.10 20.02 7.51
N TYR A 733 9.76 19.05 8.13
CA TYR A 733 9.53 18.67 9.53
C TYR A 733 10.77 18.84 10.41
N ALA A 734 11.76 19.58 9.95
CA ALA A 734 13.01 19.82 10.66
C ALA A 734 12.83 20.30 12.11
N PRO A 735 11.86 21.18 12.46
CA PRO A 735 11.63 21.59 13.84
C PRO A 735 11.27 20.46 14.79
N PHE A 736 10.75 19.33 14.25
CA PHE A 736 10.28 18.20 15.06
C PHE A 736 11.26 17.02 15.08
N PHE A 737 11.99 16.79 13.99
CA PHE A 737 12.87 15.63 13.87
C PHE A 737 14.05 15.89 12.92
N PRO A 738 15.25 15.56 13.35
CA PRO A 738 15.73 15.17 14.70
C PRO A 738 16.20 16.35 15.54
N SER A 739 15.93 17.58 15.14
CA SER A 739 16.77 18.75 15.30
C SER A 739 16.67 19.43 16.66
N ASN A 740 15.44 19.74 17.10
CA ASN A 740 15.29 20.57 18.30
C ASN A 740 15.22 19.73 19.59
N THR A 741 15.65 20.29 20.72
CA THR A 741 15.44 19.72 22.04
C THR A 741 14.16 20.24 22.69
N ILE A 742 13.63 19.50 23.66
CA ILE A 742 12.57 19.96 24.55
C ILE A 742 13.25 20.44 25.85
N GLU A 743 13.11 21.71 26.15
CA GLU A 743 13.66 22.30 27.34
C GLU A 743 12.83 21.94 28.61
N PRO A 744 13.36 22.09 29.81
CA PRO A 744 12.64 21.75 31.05
C PRO A 744 11.31 22.50 31.23
N ASP A 745 11.15 23.68 30.66
CA ASP A 745 9.90 24.45 30.66
C ASP A 745 8.88 23.90 29.60
N GLY A 746 9.29 22.94 28.76
CA GLY A 746 8.49 22.34 27.71
C GLY A 746 8.52 23.10 26.39
N ARG A 747 9.36 24.12 26.24
CA ARG A 747 9.55 24.84 24.98
C ARG A 747 10.56 24.13 24.09
N VAL A 748 10.49 24.46 22.82
CA VAL A 748 11.52 24.04 21.87
C VAL A 748 12.75 24.93 22.03
N GLY A 749 13.93 24.31 22.11
CA GLY A 749 15.18 24.99 22.33
C GLY A 749 16.40 24.20 21.84
N GLY A 750 17.53 24.46 22.46
CA GLY A 750 18.82 23.84 22.15
C GLY A 750 19.89 24.86 21.75
N ASN A 751 21.11 24.38 21.53
CA ASN A 751 22.22 25.22 21.07
C ASN A 751 21.97 25.75 19.65
N VAL A 752 21.44 24.91 18.78
CA VAL A 752 20.94 25.31 17.45
C VAL A 752 19.44 25.02 17.40
N VAL A 753 18.64 26.01 17.02
CA VAL A 753 17.19 25.90 16.93
C VAL A 753 16.80 25.98 15.47
N TYR A 754 16.03 25.00 15.01
CA TYR A 754 15.50 24.93 13.65
C TYR A 754 14.04 25.35 13.66
N VAL A 755 13.68 26.26 12.77
CA VAL A 755 12.33 26.81 12.61
C VAL A 755 11.95 26.84 11.13
N LEU A 756 10.67 26.94 10.87
CA LEU A 756 10.19 27.08 9.50
C LEU A 756 10.48 28.50 8.97
N ASP A 757 10.85 28.59 7.69
CA ASP A 757 11.07 29.88 7.03
C ASP A 757 9.73 30.48 6.59
N LEU A 758 9.29 31.53 7.25
CA LEU A 758 8.06 32.27 6.93
C LEU A 758 8.35 33.63 6.28
N GLY A 759 9.52 33.77 5.67
CA GLY A 759 9.89 35.00 4.93
C GLY A 759 9.96 36.23 5.83
N ALA A 760 9.22 37.28 5.48
CA ALA A 760 9.22 38.52 6.25
C ALA A 760 8.72 38.35 7.70
N HIS A 761 7.87 37.35 7.96
CA HIS A 761 7.36 37.08 9.30
C HIS A 761 8.45 36.54 10.26
N ASN A 762 9.58 36.07 9.76
CA ASN A 762 10.72 35.62 10.56
C ASN A 762 11.19 36.66 11.59
N GLU A 763 11.02 37.94 11.30
CA GLU A 763 11.44 39.01 12.19
C GLU A 763 10.74 39.00 13.54
N VAL A 764 9.58 38.39 13.69
CA VAL A 764 8.85 38.18 14.96
C VAL A 764 9.71 37.43 15.99
N LEU A 765 10.56 36.53 15.53
CA LEU A 765 11.44 35.74 16.40
C LEU A 765 12.63 36.52 17.00
N ARG A 766 12.83 37.80 16.62
CA ARG A 766 13.91 38.61 17.19
C ARG A 766 13.78 38.85 18.67
N THR A 767 12.58 38.96 19.18
CA THR A 767 12.33 39.13 20.61
C THR A 767 12.81 37.93 21.42
N ARG A 768 12.83 36.74 20.82
CA ARG A 768 13.20 35.51 21.49
C ARG A 768 14.61 35.02 21.18
N PHE A 769 15.04 35.19 19.93
CA PHE A 769 16.29 34.64 19.41
C PHE A 769 17.21 35.71 18.78
N GLY A 770 17.05 36.96 19.20
CA GLY A 770 17.82 38.07 18.66
C GLY A 770 19.34 38.08 18.99
N ASP A 771 19.72 37.36 20.04
CA ASP A 771 21.09 37.10 20.46
C ASP A 771 21.81 35.99 19.68
N ARG A 772 21.07 35.25 18.84
CA ARG A 772 21.58 34.13 18.04
C ARG A 772 22.08 34.61 16.68
N ALA A 773 23.01 33.83 16.12
CA ALA A 773 23.36 33.95 14.70
C ALA A 773 22.25 33.30 13.86
N TRP A 774 21.76 34.00 12.85
CA TRP A 774 20.66 33.55 12.02
C TRP A 774 21.17 33.02 10.70
N TYR A 775 20.64 31.87 10.30
CA TYR A 775 20.96 31.18 9.06
C TYR A 775 19.67 30.76 8.34
N ARG A 776 19.78 30.58 7.04
CA ARG A 776 18.76 29.97 6.21
C ARG A 776 19.32 28.67 5.61
N PHE A 777 18.52 27.60 5.69
CA PHE A 777 18.79 26.32 5.06
C PHE A 777 17.71 26.07 3.98
N GLY A 778 18.09 26.10 2.74
CA GLY A 778 17.13 26.03 1.65
C GLY A 778 17.72 25.49 0.34
N PRO A 779 16.85 25.23 -0.63
CA PRO A 779 17.28 24.86 -1.95
C PRO A 779 18.07 26.02 -2.59
N HIS A 780 19.07 25.70 -3.40
CA HIS A 780 19.71 26.69 -4.24
C HIS A 780 18.73 27.21 -5.30
N LEU A 781 18.72 28.50 -5.53
CA LEU A 781 17.90 29.18 -6.53
C LEU A 781 18.25 28.82 -7.98
N ARG A 782 19.26 27.96 -8.21
CA ARG A 782 19.67 27.52 -9.55
C ARG A 782 19.28 26.06 -9.78
N ARG A 783 18.51 25.85 -10.84
CA ARG A 783 18.15 24.52 -11.33
C ARG A 783 19.42 23.72 -11.63
N GLY A 784 19.66 22.66 -10.90
CA GLY A 784 20.80 21.74 -11.09
C GLY A 784 21.78 21.65 -9.94
N ASP A 785 21.65 22.44 -8.90
CA ASP A 785 22.47 22.27 -7.69
C ASP A 785 21.90 21.15 -6.80
N PRO A 786 22.68 20.12 -6.51
CA PRO A 786 22.14 18.85 -5.98
C PRO A 786 21.82 18.87 -4.49
N LEU A 787 22.21 19.89 -3.73
CA LEU A 787 22.06 19.87 -2.26
C LEU A 787 21.64 21.25 -1.72
N PRO A 788 20.70 21.27 -0.73
CA PRO A 788 20.40 22.49 0.01
C PRO A 788 21.61 22.95 0.79
N THR A 789 21.83 24.29 0.86
CA THR A 789 22.94 24.89 1.57
C THR A 789 22.49 25.75 2.73
N LEU A 790 23.40 25.85 3.70
CA LEU A 790 23.28 26.79 4.80
C LEU A 790 23.93 28.11 4.38
N THR A 791 23.15 29.19 4.45
CA THR A 791 23.62 30.55 4.20
C THR A 791 23.32 31.45 5.40
N PRO A 792 24.14 32.47 5.68
CA PRO A 792 23.77 33.48 6.65
C PRO A 792 22.44 34.14 6.27
N TYR A 793 21.61 34.44 7.25
CA TYR A 793 20.31 35.06 7.01
C TYR A 793 20.53 36.53 6.60
N ASP A 794 20.36 36.84 5.35
CA ASP A 794 20.47 38.19 4.84
C ASP A 794 19.13 38.94 4.99
N ARG A 795 19.17 40.03 5.70
CA ARG A 795 18.03 40.91 5.95
C ARG A 795 17.57 41.67 4.69
N SER A 796 18.48 41.88 3.74
CA SER A 796 18.16 42.56 2.48
C SER A 796 17.32 41.68 1.55
N GLY A 797 17.54 40.36 1.54
CA GLY A 797 16.76 39.40 0.76
C GLY A 797 15.30 39.26 1.19
N ALA A 798 14.95 39.63 2.44
CA ALA A 798 13.54 39.71 2.84
C ALA A 798 12.79 40.88 2.17
N ARG A 799 13.49 41.84 1.59
CA ARG A 799 12.93 42.92 0.77
C ARG A 799 12.92 42.61 -0.73
N ASP A 800 13.78 41.73 -1.23
CA ASP A 800 13.98 41.48 -2.67
C ASP A 800 13.09 40.39 -3.25
N SER A 801 12.33 39.61 -2.43
CA SER A 801 11.20 38.83 -2.94
C SER A 801 10.02 39.69 -3.41
N ALA A 802 10.12 41.02 -3.31
CA ALA A 802 9.23 42.03 -3.85
C ALA A 802 9.90 42.78 -5.00
N GLY A 803 10.37 42.04 -6.02
CA GLY A 803 10.66 42.57 -7.37
C GLY A 803 11.44 43.87 -7.46
N THR A 804 12.76 43.78 -7.51
CA THR A 804 13.54 44.62 -8.45
C THR A 804 14.84 43.91 -8.79
N THR A 805 14.95 43.53 -10.02
CA THR A 805 16.19 43.09 -10.68
C THR A 805 17.23 44.21 -10.63
N ARG A 806 18.38 43.92 -10.16
CA ARG A 806 19.63 44.44 -10.69
C ARG A 806 20.55 43.33 -11.11
#